data_8f61070d3da24314fb7fd17d2fe86c4c
#
_entry.id   8f61070d3da24314fb7fd17d2fe86c4c
#
_cell.length_a   1.000
_cell.length_b   1.000
_cell.length_c   1.000
_cell.angle_alpha   90.00
_cell.angle_beta   90.00
_cell.angle_gamma   90.00
#
_symmetry.space_group_name_H-M   'P 1'
#
loop_
_entity.id
_entity.type
_entity.pdbx_description
1 polymer ?
#
loop_
_entity_poly.entity_id
_entity_poly.type
_entity_poly.pdbx_seq_one_letter_code
_entity_poly.pdbx_strand_id
1 'polypeptide(L)'
;MLVTLGIVFGDIGTSPLYVMKAILHVGQRVDEPMILGALSCIIWTLTLQTTVKYVLVALRADNHGEGGILALYALLRRHKRKWIYLLALMGAGTLLADGIITPAITVTTAIEGLESVSPHLPVLPITLAIITVVFFVQRFGTESIGKSFGGFMLLWFLLLGAVGTISLVSYPQVIRALNPYYALRLLATSPEWFLVLGAAFLCTTGAEALYSDLGHCGRRNITVSWAFVKTMLILNYLGQGAWILCHADVAASVNPFYAIMPQGLLIFSIVMATGAAIVASQALISGTFSILSEAMNLDFWPRMRIKHPTHVKGQLFIPAVNMAMYIGVVLILLLFRDSSHMEAAYGLAITITMLMATLLLGFYLRQRGVSRILCMVFVGSYCVIEGIFLAANLSKFLAGGWCTLLIAGVLFCMMLVWVRAKRIRRQHISSKPLSDYYQIISDIKADDRIPKYASNLVYVNHTGKESTVDDKLIYSIINKQPKRADHYWLINLEYVDAPDTLEYSCSTLVEDTLYSVTMRIGFRIEPRVSLYLRQVVEDLVAEGRVDLTSCYPSLRRYGVAGDFRFIIIHRVYYPEDSFDRRYNLLMSLYALIGKISIDEPKALGLDTSVVVVERVPLILSRREGHVRRIVPALPEGE
;
A
#
# COMPACT_ATOMS: atom_id res chain seq x y z
N MET A 1 2.18 8.12 -22.51
CA MET A 1 1.49 9.41 -22.24
C MET A 1 -0.01 9.23 -22.07
N LEU A 2 -0.77 8.68 -23.03
CA LEU A 2 -2.23 8.45 -22.85
C LEU A 2 -2.57 7.57 -21.65
N VAL A 3 -1.89 6.45 -21.46
CA VAL A 3 -2.08 5.57 -20.31
C VAL A 3 -1.81 6.28 -18.98
N THR A 4 -0.80 7.16 -18.95
CA THR A 4 -0.46 7.98 -17.79
C THR A 4 -1.59 8.93 -17.38
N LEU A 5 -2.31 9.51 -18.36
CA LEU A 5 -3.46 10.37 -18.08
C LEU A 5 -4.57 9.61 -17.33
N GLY A 6 -4.83 8.38 -17.72
CA GLY A 6 -5.88 7.57 -17.09
C GLY A 6 -5.50 7.05 -15.70
N ILE A 7 -4.26 6.60 -15.50
CA ILE A 7 -3.84 5.97 -14.26
C ILE A 7 -3.49 7.02 -13.20
N VAL A 8 -2.69 8.03 -13.57
CA VAL A 8 -2.05 8.95 -12.61
C VAL A 8 -2.90 10.16 -12.29
N PHE A 9 -3.60 10.71 -13.29
CA PHE A 9 -4.25 12.02 -13.17
C PHE A 9 -5.78 11.95 -13.03
N GLY A 10 -6.34 10.75 -12.73
CA GLY A 10 -7.76 10.58 -12.50
C GLY A 10 -8.27 11.44 -11.34
N ASP A 11 -7.65 11.31 -10.19
CA ASP A 11 -8.08 11.96 -8.95
C ASP A 11 -7.88 13.49 -9.01
N ILE A 12 -6.70 13.97 -9.38
CA ILE A 12 -6.45 15.41 -9.52
C ILE A 12 -7.34 16.05 -10.60
N GLY A 13 -7.78 15.27 -11.60
CA GLY A 13 -8.68 15.70 -12.66
C GLY A 13 -10.12 15.88 -12.21
N THR A 14 -10.52 15.29 -11.09
CA THR A 14 -11.87 15.45 -10.51
C THR A 14 -11.96 16.58 -9.49
N SER A 15 -10.83 17.13 -9.03
CA SER A 15 -10.80 18.25 -8.07
C SER A 15 -11.62 19.48 -8.48
N PRO A 16 -11.71 19.89 -9.77
CA PRO A 16 -12.53 21.02 -10.18
C PRO A 16 -14.03 20.88 -9.87
N LEU A 17 -14.52 19.66 -9.67
CA LEU A 17 -15.92 19.38 -9.34
C LEU A 17 -16.35 19.96 -7.98
N TYR A 18 -15.42 20.05 -7.02
CA TYR A 18 -15.74 20.38 -5.63
C TYR A 18 -14.93 21.55 -5.04
N VAL A 19 -13.73 21.86 -5.54
CA VAL A 19 -12.84 22.84 -4.90
C VAL A 19 -13.46 24.24 -4.84
N MET A 20 -13.99 24.75 -5.96
CA MET A 20 -14.61 26.09 -5.96
C MET A 20 -15.91 26.11 -5.16
N LYS A 21 -16.71 25.04 -5.17
CA LYS A 21 -17.87 24.86 -4.30
C LYS A 21 -17.46 24.94 -2.82
N ALA A 22 -16.40 24.22 -2.42
CA ALA A 22 -15.89 24.23 -1.05
C ALA A 22 -15.40 25.62 -0.61
N ILE A 23 -14.78 26.39 -1.50
CA ILE A 23 -14.34 27.76 -1.23
C ILE A 23 -15.54 28.69 -1.00
N LEU A 24 -16.56 28.58 -1.85
CA LEU A 24 -17.78 29.41 -1.72
C LEU A 24 -18.57 29.09 -0.44
N HIS A 25 -18.61 27.82 -0.01
CA HIS A 25 -19.28 27.45 1.26
C HIS A 25 -18.60 28.03 2.49
N VAL A 26 -17.30 28.30 2.41
CA VAL A 26 -16.50 28.84 3.52
C VAL A 26 -16.50 30.40 3.51
N GLY A 27 -16.49 30.98 2.32
CA GLY A 27 -16.45 32.43 2.14
C GLY A 27 -17.83 33.09 2.47
N GLN A 28 -17.85 34.03 3.41
CA GLN A 28 -19.09 34.77 3.76
C GLN A 28 -19.43 35.83 2.72
N ARG A 29 -18.48 36.26 1.90
CA ARG A 29 -18.62 37.29 0.86
C ARG A 29 -18.05 36.81 -0.46
N VAL A 30 -18.84 36.95 -1.52
CA VAL A 30 -18.40 36.68 -2.90
C VAL A 30 -18.05 38.03 -3.53
N ASP A 31 -16.80 38.49 -3.32
CA ASP A 31 -16.24 39.68 -3.94
C ASP A 31 -15.03 39.39 -4.82
N GLU A 32 -14.69 40.32 -5.71
CA GLU A 32 -13.57 40.15 -6.65
C GLU A 32 -12.24 39.85 -5.94
N PRO A 33 -11.82 40.58 -4.87
CA PRO A 33 -10.56 40.29 -4.16
C PRO A 33 -10.52 38.89 -3.55
N MET A 34 -11.64 38.39 -3.02
CA MET A 34 -11.75 37.06 -2.43
C MET A 34 -11.58 35.99 -3.52
N ILE A 35 -12.30 36.10 -4.64
CA ILE A 35 -12.23 35.11 -5.73
C ILE A 35 -10.86 35.12 -6.41
N LEU A 36 -10.30 36.29 -6.71
CA LEU A 36 -8.93 36.38 -7.28
C LEU A 36 -7.88 35.80 -6.32
N GLY A 37 -8.02 36.07 -5.03
CA GLY A 37 -7.14 35.54 -4.00
C GLY A 37 -7.24 34.01 -3.88
N ALA A 38 -8.46 33.46 -3.86
CA ALA A 38 -8.72 32.03 -3.80
C ALA A 38 -8.16 31.29 -5.03
N LEU A 39 -8.42 31.81 -6.23
CA LEU A 39 -7.84 31.27 -7.47
C LEU A 39 -6.32 31.30 -7.48
N SER A 40 -5.74 32.41 -7.00
CA SER A 40 -4.30 32.54 -6.86
C SER A 40 -3.76 31.49 -5.87
N CYS A 41 -4.43 31.26 -4.74
CA CYS A 41 -4.09 30.18 -3.79
C CYS A 41 -4.11 28.81 -4.46
N ILE A 42 -5.16 28.49 -5.25
CA ILE A 42 -5.25 27.21 -6.00
C ILE A 42 -4.06 27.05 -6.94
N ILE A 43 -3.78 28.06 -7.78
CA ILE A 43 -2.72 28.00 -8.81
C ILE A 43 -1.35 27.82 -8.16
N TRP A 44 -1.06 28.56 -7.09
CA TRP A 44 0.23 28.50 -6.41
C TRP A 44 0.36 27.25 -5.53
N THR A 45 -0.73 26.74 -4.96
CA THR A 45 -0.73 25.44 -4.26
C THR A 45 -0.44 24.29 -5.23
N LEU A 46 -1.10 24.24 -6.40
CA LEU A 46 -0.76 23.28 -7.47
C LEU A 46 0.70 23.41 -7.93
N THR A 47 1.20 24.65 -7.99
CA THR A 47 2.58 24.89 -8.40
C THR A 47 3.58 24.42 -7.35
N LEU A 48 3.42 24.82 -6.11
CA LEU A 48 4.35 24.48 -5.03
C LEU A 48 4.25 23.01 -4.64
N GLN A 49 3.05 22.52 -4.34
CA GLN A 49 2.87 21.15 -3.85
C GLN A 49 3.06 20.12 -4.98
N THR A 50 2.31 20.23 -6.07
CA THR A 50 2.35 19.18 -7.10
C THR A 50 3.55 19.37 -8.02
N THR A 51 3.79 20.55 -8.59
CA THR A 51 4.88 20.73 -9.55
C THR A 51 6.25 20.67 -8.87
N VAL A 52 6.51 21.53 -7.88
CA VAL A 52 7.84 21.66 -7.29
C VAL A 52 8.15 20.44 -6.41
N LYS A 53 7.30 20.11 -5.45
CA LYS A 53 7.57 19.03 -4.50
C LYS A 53 7.51 17.65 -5.16
N TYR A 54 6.39 17.32 -5.84
CA TYR A 54 6.23 15.96 -6.38
C TYR A 54 6.93 15.79 -7.73
N VAL A 55 6.62 16.62 -8.74
CA VAL A 55 7.13 16.39 -10.11
C VAL A 55 8.62 16.67 -10.22
N LEU A 56 9.13 17.75 -9.62
CA LEU A 56 10.55 18.12 -9.74
C LEU A 56 11.44 17.41 -8.72
N VAL A 57 10.96 17.13 -7.50
CA VAL A 57 11.79 16.57 -6.42
C VAL A 57 11.45 15.10 -6.15
N ALA A 58 10.19 14.77 -5.79
CA ALA A 58 9.82 13.42 -5.34
C ALA A 58 9.98 12.36 -6.43
N LEU A 59 9.63 12.65 -7.69
CA LEU A 59 9.82 11.73 -8.82
C LEU A 59 11.28 11.37 -9.12
N ARG A 60 12.26 12.03 -8.46
CA ARG A 60 13.69 11.65 -8.53
C ARG A 60 14.07 10.60 -7.48
N ALA A 61 13.20 10.37 -6.50
CA ALA A 61 13.41 9.41 -5.43
C ALA A 61 12.70 8.11 -5.80
N ASP A 62 13.21 7.40 -6.78
CA ASP A 62 12.72 6.10 -7.21
C ASP A 62 13.53 4.96 -6.60
N ASN A 63 12.86 3.88 -6.27
CA ASN A 63 13.45 2.63 -5.81
C ASN A 63 13.21 1.55 -6.88
N HIS A 64 14.22 1.32 -7.74
CA HIS A 64 14.11 0.41 -8.90
C HIS A 64 12.90 0.70 -9.80
N GLY A 65 12.63 1.98 -10.02
CA GLY A 65 11.50 2.47 -10.80
C GLY A 65 10.21 2.65 -9.99
N GLU A 66 10.11 2.17 -8.76
CA GLU A 66 8.91 2.35 -7.92
C GLU A 66 9.00 3.62 -7.08
N GLY A 67 7.87 4.31 -6.92
CA GLY A 67 7.72 5.51 -6.11
C GLY A 67 6.78 5.31 -4.92
N GLY A 68 6.39 6.40 -4.27
CA GLY A 68 5.50 6.38 -3.13
C GLY A 68 6.20 6.39 -1.78
N ILE A 69 5.42 6.51 -0.71
CA ILE A 69 5.95 6.74 0.64
C ILE A 69 6.71 5.53 1.19
N LEU A 70 6.30 4.30 0.83
CA LEU A 70 6.96 3.08 1.26
C LEU A 70 8.24 2.82 0.47
N ALA A 71 8.25 3.09 -0.83
CA ALA A 71 9.46 3.04 -1.66
C ALA A 71 10.50 4.05 -1.16
N LEU A 72 10.07 5.26 -0.81
CA LEU A 72 10.94 6.29 -0.20
C LEU A 72 11.53 5.81 1.14
N TYR A 73 10.74 5.15 1.97
CA TYR A 73 11.26 4.53 3.19
C TYR A 73 12.25 3.40 2.90
N ALA A 74 12.00 2.56 1.88
CA ALA A 74 12.90 1.49 1.49
C ALA A 74 14.30 2.01 1.14
N LEU A 75 14.39 3.14 0.44
CA LEU A 75 15.66 3.85 0.16
C LEU A 75 16.38 4.30 1.42
N LEU A 76 15.63 4.64 2.49
CA LEU A 76 16.15 5.12 3.77
C LEU A 76 16.41 4.00 4.78
N ARG A 77 15.99 2.75 4.51
CA ARG A 77 16.06 1.62 5.45
C ARG A 77 17.48 1.32 5.96
N ARG A 78 18.52 1.62 5.16
CA ARG A 78 19.93 1.46 5.56
C ARG A 78 20.39 2.48 6.60
N HIS A 79 19.60 3.51 6.88
CA HIS A 79 19.92 4.53 7.89
C HIS A 79 19.73 3.97 9.31
N LYS A 80 20.67 4.29 10.21
CA LYS A 80 20.66 3.83 11.61
C LYS A 80 19.49 4.39 12.46
N ARG A 81 18.69 5.32 11.95
CA ARG A 81 17.58 5.96 12.70
C ARG A 81 16.34 5.07 12.73
N LYS A 82 16.18 4.36 13.84
CA LYS A 82 15.11 3.36 14.03
C LYS A 82 13.68 3.91 14.02
N TRP A 83 13.47 5.22 14.11
CA TRP A 83 12.13 5.83 14.19
C TRP A 83 11.55 6.26 12.82
N ILE A 84 12.37 6.33 11.76
CA ILE A 84 11.94 6.76 10.41
C ILE A 84 10.77 5.89 9.89
N TYR A 85 10.72 4.60 10.27
CA TYR A 85 9.61 3.73 9.88
C TYR A 85 8.24 4.23 10.38
N LEU A 86 8.19 4.97 11.50
CA LEU A 86 6.93 5.50 12.03
C LEU A 86 6.30 6.53 11.07
N LEU A 87 7.13 7.38 10.43
CA LEU A 87 6.68 8.32 9.41
C LEU A 87 6.09 7.59 8.20
N ALA A 88 6.78 6.53 7.77
CA ALA A 88 6.31 5.71 6.65
C ALA A 88 4.99 4.99 6.97
N LEU A 89 4.87 4.41 8.17
CA LEU A 89 3.62 3.77 8.61
C LEU A 89 2.47 4.76 8.72
N MET A 90 2.74 5.96 9.26
CA MET A 90 1.72 7.00 9.39
C MET A 90 1.24 7.48 8.02
N GLY A 91 2.16 7.79 7.12
CA GLY A 91 1.80 8.21 5.77
C GLY A 91 1.16 7.09 4.93
N ALA A 92 1.58 5.83 5.09
CA ALA A 92 0.91 4.71 4.45
C ALA A 92 -0.52 4.51 5.01
N GLY A 93 -0.70 4.61 6.33
CA GLY A 93 -2.02 4.49 6.97
C GLY A 93 -3.00 5.58 6.52
N THR A 94 -2.53 6.82 6.40
CA THR A 94 -3.36 7.94 5.90
C THR A 94 -3.65 7.81 4.41
N LEU A 95 -2.69 7.35 3.60
CA LEU A 95 -2.90 7.12 2.17
C LEU A 95 -3.87 5.95 1.90
N LEU A 96 -3.83 4.90 2.73
CA LEU A 96 -4.80 3.81 2.66
C LEU A 96 -6.22 4.27 3.08
N ALA A 97 -6.32 5.16 4.07
CA ALA A 97 -7.60 5.77 4.47
C ALA A 97 -8.16 6.65 3.36
N ASP A 98 -7.30 7.39 2.67
CA ASP A 98 -7.64 8.18 1.49
C ASP A 98 -8.23 7.31 0.38
N GLY A 99 -7.65 6.15 0.10
CA GLY A 99 -8.16 5.19 -0.87
C GLY A 99 -9.60 4.70 -0.59
N ILE A 100 -10.11 4.85 0.64
CA ILE A 100 -11.50 4.54 0.99
C ILE A 100 -12.40 5.77 0.80
N ILE A 101 -11.91 6.98 1.14
CA ILE A 101 -12.72 8.21 1.12
C ILE A 101 -12.90 8.74 -0.29
N THR A 102 -11.84 8.73 -1.10
CA THR A 102 -11.83 9.33 -2.42
C THR A 102 -12.88 8.74 -3.38
N PRO A 103 -13.08 7.40 -3.49
CA PRO A 103 -14.16 6.86 -4.31
C PRO A 103 -15.56 7.35 -3.86
N ALA A 104 -15.76 7.51 -2.56
CA ALA A 104 -17.03 8.01 -2.03
C ALA A 104 -17.30 9.45 -2.48
N ILE A 105 -16.34 10.36 -2.23
CA ILE A 105 -16.51 11.78 -2.55
C ILE A 105 -16.58 12.05 -4.04
N THR A 106 -15.67 11.47 -4.83
CA THR A 106 -15.60 11.78 -6.28
C THR A 106 -16.83 11.34 -7.03
N VAL A 107 -17.33 10.12 -6.75
CA VAL A 107 -18.55 9.62 -7.40
C VAL A 107 -19.78 10.38 -6.92
N THR A 108 -19.89 10.67 -5.61
CA THR A 108 -21.02 11.46 -5.08
C THR A 108 -21.06 12.83 -5.72
N THR A 109 -19.95 13.56 -5.76
CA THR A 109 -19.90 14.93 -6.34
C THR A 109 -20.22 14.93 -7.84
N ALA A 110 -19.79 13.88 -8.55
CA ALA A 110 -20.13 13.74 -9.96
C ALA A 110 -21.65 13.53 -10.16
N ILE A 111 -22.30 12.74 -9.32
CA ILE A 111 -23.73 12.45 -9.38
C ILE A 111 -24.58 13.60 -8.84
N GLU A 112 -24.08 14.38 -7.86
CA GLU A 112 -24.74 15.62 -7.41
C GLU A 112 -24.97 16.60 -8.58
N GLY A 113 -24.19 16.52 -9.66
CA GLY A 113 -24.47 17.27 -10.89
C GLY A 113 -25.87 17.02 -11.49
N LEU A 114 -26.48 15.86 -11.24
CA LEU A 114 -27.84 15.56 -11.67
C LEU A 114 -28.89 16.42 -10.97
N GLU A 115 -28.62 16.93 -9.77
CA GLU A 115 -29.50 17.84 -9.05
C GLU A 115 -29.71 19.13 -9.84
N SER A 116 -28.73 19.54 -10.65
CA SER A 116 -28.87 20.71 -11.55
C SER A 116 -29.88 20.47 -12.69
N VAL A 117 -30.18 19.18 -13.00
CA VAL A 117 -31.16 18.79 -14.02
C VAL A 117 -32.51 18.47 -13.38
N SER A 118 -32.50 17.73 -12.26
CA SER A 118 -33.71 17.35 -11.53
C SER A 118 -33.42 17.22 -10.03
N PRO A 119 -33.96 18.14 -9.19
CA PRO A 119 -33.69 18.19 -7.74
C PRO A 119 -34.20 16.98 -6.94
N HIS A 120 -35.03 16.13 -7.55
CA HIS A 120 -35.63 14.97 -6.86
C HIS A 120 -34.92 13.63 -7.12
N LEU A 121 -33.81 13.64 -7.85
CA LEU A 121 -33.09 12.39 -8.12
C LEU A 121 -32.36 11.88 -6.87
N PRO A 122 -32.47 10.57 -6.58
CA PRO A 122 -31.85 9.98 -5.41
C PRO A 122 -30.33 9.77 -5.64
N VAL A 123 -29.49 10.74 -5.27
CA VAL A 123 -28.03 10.71 -5.45
C VAL A 123 -27.40 9.49 -4.76
N LEU A 124 -27.75 9.23 -3.50
CA LEU A 124 -27.13 8.16 -2.71
C LEU A 124 -27.32 6.76 -3.30
N PRO A 125 -28.53 6.31 -3.69
CA PRO A 125 -28.71 5.01 -4.35
C PRO A 125 -27.94 4.86 -5.67
N ILE A 126 -27.90 5.91 -6.47
CA ILE A 126 -27.17 5.90 -7.75
C ILE A 126 -25.66 5.76 -7.49
N THR A 127 -25.12 6.53 -6.56
CA THR A 127 -23.71 6.45 -6.13
C THR A 127 -23.38 5.06 -5.61
N LEU A 128 -24.21 4.47 -4.74
CA LEU A 128 -24.02 3.11 -4.23
C LEU A 128 -24.00 2.07 -5.34
N ALA A 129 -24.89 2.19 -6.34
CA ALA A 129 -24.92 1.29 -7.47
C ALA A 129 -23.61 1.38 -8.30
N ILE A 130 -23.15 2.58 -8.60
CA ILE A 130 -21.91 2.83 -9.34
C ILE A 130 -20.70 2.25 -8.57
N ILE A 131 -20.56 2.56 -7.29
CA ILE A 131 -19.49 2.05 -6.44
C ILE A 131 -19.49 0.52 -6.39
N THR A 132 -20.66 -0.09 -6.26
CA THR A 132 -20.78 -1.56 -6.28
C THR A 132 -20.26 -2.15 -7.59
N VAL A 133 -20.61 -1.54 -8.72
CA VAL A 133 -20.11 -1.97 -10.03
C VAL A 133 -18.60 -1.78 -10.15
N VAL A 134 -18.05 -0.65 -9.68
CA VAL A 134 -16.61 -0.35 -9.70
C VAL A 134 -15.83 -1.44 -8.93
N PHE A 135 -16.23 -1.75 -7.70
CA PHE A 135 -15.56 -2.76 -6.88
C PHE A 135 -15.75 -4.20 -7.43
N PHE A 136 -16.88 -4.46 -8.07
CA PHE A 136 -17.12 -5.76 -8.73
C PHE A 136 -16.23 -5.95 -9.96
N VAL A 137 -16.10 -4.94 -10.80
CA VAL A 137 -15.31 -4.96 -12.04
C VAL A 137 -13.81 -5.06 -11.73
N GLN A 138 -13.35 -4.54 -10.58
CA GLN A 138 -11.93 -4.56 -10.19
C GLN A 138 -11.29 -5.96 -10.21
N ARG A 139 -12.06 -7.03 -9.97
CA ARG A 139 -11.58 -8.42 -9.99
C ARG A 139 -11.09 -8.91 -11.37
N PHE A 140 -11.55 -8.28 -12.46
CA PHE A 140 -11.17 -8.66 -13.82
C PHE A 140 -9.87 -8.01 -14.30
N GLY A 141 -9.30 -7.09 -13.50
CA GLY A 141 -8.13 -6.29 -13.85
C GLY A 141 -8.47 -5.10 -14.75
N THR A 142 -7.54 -4.16 -14.80
CA THR A 142 -7.72 -2.87 -15.46
C THR A 142 -6.99 -2.77 -16.81
N GLU A 143 -6.39 -3.86 -17.33
CA GLU A 143 -5.55 -3.80 -18.54
C GLU A 143 -6.35 -3.41 -19.80
N SER A 144 -7.44 -4.11 -20.07
CA SER A 144 -8.28 -3.83 -21.25
C SER A 144 -8.98 -2.48 -21.15
N ILE A 145 -9.38 -2.13 -19.92
CA ILE A 145 -10.10 -0.90 -19.62
C ILE A 145 -9.10 0.28 -19.49
N GLY A 146 -7.88 0.05 -18.97
CA GLY A 146 -6.87 1.08 -18.75
C GLY A 146 -6.38 1.76 -20.03
N LYS A 147 -6.35 1.07 -21.17
CA LYS A 147 -6.05 1.69 -22.47
C LYS A 147 -7.15 2.66 -22.89
N SER A 148 -8.42 2.34 -22.60
CA SER A 148 -9.56 3.20 -22.86
C SER A 148 -9.63 4.39 -21.90
N PHE A 149 -9.17 4.21 -20.65
CA PHE A 149 -9.13 5.28 -19.63
C PHE A 149 -8.26 6.46 -20.06
N GLY A 150 -7.13 6.20 -20.72
CA GLY A 150 -6.25 7.27 -21.19
C GLY A 150 -6.91 8.18 -22.23
N GLY A 151 -7.60 7.59 -23.20
CA GLY A 151 -8.36 8.35 -24.20
C GLY A 151 -9.55 9.10 -23.59
N PHE A 152 -10.26 8.46 -22.65
CA PHE A 152 -11.35 9.07 -21.93
C PHE A 152 -10.88 10.27 -21.08
N MET A 153 -9.81 10.13 -20.33
CA MET A 153 -9.25 11.22 -19.52
C MET A 153 -8.65 12.34 -20.36
N LEU A 154 -8.11 12.05 -21.55
CA LEU A 154 -7.72 13.08 -22.49
C LEU A 154 -8.91 13.96 -22.89
N LEU A 155 -10.03 13.31 -23.28
CA LEU A 155 -11.26 14.01 -23.63
C LEU A 155 -11.79 14.81 -22.43
N TRP A 156 -11.75 14.25 -21.24
CA TRP A 156 -12.13 14.94 -19.99
C TRP A 156 -11.31 16.22 -19.76
N PHE A 157 -9.96 16.14 -19.83
CA PHE A 157 -9.13 17.33 -19.65
C PHE A 157 -9.32 18.37 -20.76
N LEU A 158 -9.53 17.95 -21.98
CA LEU A 158 -9.88 18.87 -23.09
C LEU A 158 -11.22 19.55 -22.85
N LEU A 159 -12.22 18.83 -22.34
CA LEU A 159 -13.51 19.41 -21.96
C LEU A 159 -13.33 20.45 -20.85
N LEU A 160 -12.55 20.13 -19.78
CA LEU A 160 -12.24 21.08 -18.71
C LEU A 160 -11.60 22.36 -19.23
N GLY A 161 -10.60 22.23 -20.07
CA GLY A 161 -9.89 23.37 -20.66
C GLY A 161 -10.78 24.20 -21.60
N ALA A 162 -11.56 23.54 -22.47
CA ALA A 162 -12.43 24.22 -23.42
C ALA A 162 -13.53 25.02 -22.72
N VAL A 163 -14.27 24.37 -21.80
CA VAL A 163 -15.36 25.06 -21.06
C VAL A 163 -14.81 26.17 -20.17
N GLY A 164 -13.66 25.91 -19.50
CA GLY A 164 -12.97 26.93 -18.72
C GLY A 164 -12.56 28.14 -19.57
N THR A 165 -12.02 27.92 -20.76
CA THR A 165 -11.61 28.99 -21.68
C THR A 165 -12.82 29.78 -22.19
N ILE A 166 -13.91 29.12 -22.56
CA ILE A 166 -15.15 29.79 -22.99
C ILE A 166 -15.70 30.70 -21.88
N SER A 167 -15.77 30.19 -20.65
CA SER A 167 -16.24 30.98 -19.51
C SER A 167 -15.29 32.13 -19.17
N LEU A 168 -13.98 31.94 -19.32
CA LEU A 168 -12.96 32.97 -19.07
C LEU A 168 -13.12 34.20 -19.98
N VAL A 169 -13.63 34.05 -21.20
CA VAL A 169 -13.89 35.18 -22.13
C VAL A 169 -14.91 36.15 -21.55
N SER A 170 -15.83 35.70 -20.68
CA SER A 170 -16.85 36.57 -20.07
C SER A 170 -16.27 37.57 -19.06
N TYR A 171 -15.15 37.20 -18.40
CA TYR A 171 -14.44 38.07 -17.45
C TYR A 171 -12.94 37.87 -17.50
N PRO A 172 -12.22 38.36 -18.54
CA PRO A 172 -10.80 38.10 -18.75
C PRO A 172 -9.89 38.61 -17.63
N GLN A 173 -10.38 39.57 -16.82
CA GLN A 173 -9.59 40.15 -15.72
C GLN A 173 -9.20 39.12 -14.64
N VAL A 174 -9.89 37.97 -14.58
CA VAL A 174 -9.56 36.86 -13.68
C VAL A 174 -8.14 36.31 -13.93
N ILE A 175 -7.55 36.46 -15.11
CA ILE A 175 -6.17 36.09 -15.43
C ILE A 175 -5.17 36.74 -14.45
N ARG A 176 -5.52 37.88 -13.84
CA ARG A 176 -4.69 38.51 -12.80
C ARG A 176 -4.41 37.58 -11.62
N ALA A 177 -5.26 36.57 -11.37
CA ALA A 177 -5.04 35.55 -10.32
C ALA A 177 -3.77 34.69 -10.53
N LEU A 178 -3.17 34.69 -11.71
CA LEU A 178 -1.85 34.09 -11.94
C LEU A 178 -0.74 34.75 -11.11
N ASN A 179 -0.93 36.04 -10.75
CA ASN A 179 0.03 36.76 -9.92
C ASN A 179 -0.12 36.34 -8.44
N PRO A 180 0.96 35.85 -7.79
CA PRO A 180 0.93 35.44 -6.38
C PRO A 180 0.54 36.56 -5.40
N TYR A 181 0.64 37.80 -5.83
CA TYR A 181 0.21 38.96 -5.04
C TYR A 181 -1.23 38.81 -4.51
N TYR A 182 -2.15 38.32 -5.33
CA TYR A 182 -3.55 38.15 -4.91
C TYR A 182 -3.72 37.08 -3.83
N ALA A 183 -2.95 35.99 -3.89
CA ALA A 183 -2.91 35.01 -2.80
C ALA A 183 -2.38 35.64 -1.50
N LEU A 184 -1.24 36.33 -1.56
CA LEU A 184 -0.65 37.00 -0.40
C LEU A 184 -1.57 38.08 0.18
N ARG A 185 -2.24 38.84 -0.68
CA ARG A 185 -3.23 39.85 -0.25
C ARG A 185 -4.40 39.18 0.49
N LEU A 186 -4.97 38.10 -0.05
CA LEU A 186 -6.04 37.35 0.63
C LEU A 186 -5.57 36.87 2.02
N LEU A 187 -4.39 36.26 2.10
CA LEU A 187 -3.83 35.79 3.35
C LEU A 187 -3.58 36.89 4.38
N ALA A 188 -3.32 38.12 3.94
CA ALA A 188 -3.05 39.25 4.82
C ALA A 188 -4.31 40.03 5.25
N THR A 189 -5.36 40.04 4.42
CA THR A 189 -6.49 40.98 4.61
C THR A 189 -7.82 40.29 4.92
N SER A 190 -8.02 39.05 4.50
CA SER A 190 -9.30 38.34 4.73
C SER A 190 -9.31 37.68 6.10
N PRO A 191 -10.36 37.83 6.92
CA PRO A 191 -10.51 37.08 8.17
C PRO A 191 -10.68 35.58 7.95
N GLU A 192 -11.17 35.18 6.77
CA GLU A 192 -11.50 33.80 6.41
C GLU A 192 -10.34 33.10 5.66
N TRP A 193 -9.17 33.76 5.51
CA TRP A 193 -8.04 33.27 4.74
C TRP A 193 -7.67 31.82 5.06
N PHE A 194 -7.76 31.47 6.32
CA PHE A 194 -7.37 30.16 6.85
C PHE A 194 -8.28 29.05 6.32
N LEU A 195 -9.58 29.26 6.31
CA LEU A 195 -10.57 28.30 5.83
C LEU A 195 -10.55 28.20 4.28
N VAL A 196 -10.40 29.35 3.61
CA VAL A 196 -10.26 29.41 2.13
C VAL A 196 -9.02 28.66 1.69
N LEU A 197 -7.91 28.82 2.41
CA LEU A 197 -6.66 28.11 2.10
C LEU A 197 -6.82 26.58 2.29
N GLY A 198 -7.55 26.17 3.35
CA GLY A 198 -7.88 24.76 3.58
C GLY A 198 -8.75 24.15 2.48
N ALA A 199 -9.70 24.94 1.93
CA ALA A 199 -10.51 24.50 0.79
C ALA A 199 -9.68 24.48 -0.52
N ALA A 200 -8.86 25.51 -0.75
CA ALA A 200 -7.98 25.57 -1.92
C ALA A 200 -6.98 24.41 -1.96
N PHE A 201 -6.54 23.90 -0.79
CA PHE A 201 -5.64 22.74 -0.71
C PHE A 201 -6.21 21.49 -1.40
N LEU A 202 -7.54 21.33 -1.41
CA LEU A 202 -8.18 20.18 -2.07
C LEU A 202 -7.87 20.07 -3.58
N CYS A 203 -7.35 21.15 -4.22
CA CYS A 203 -6.91 21.09 -5.61
C CYS A 203 -5.67 20.20 -5.82
N THR A 204 -4.94 19.85 -4.76
CA THR A 204 -3.73 19.02 -4.83
C THR A 204 -3.98 17.55 -4.51
N THR A 205 -5.22 17.17 -4.28
CA THR A 205 -5.60 15.77 -4.09
C THR A 205 -5.12 14.93 -5.28
N GLY A 206 -4.62 13.72 -5.03
CA GLY A 206 -4.03 12.88 -6.06
C GLY A 206 -2.57 13.18 -6.43
N ALA A 207 -1.94 14.20 -5.82
CA ALA A 207 -0.52 14.46 -6.05
C ALA A 207 0.39 13.34 -5.49
N GLU A 208 -0.03 12.65 -4.44
CA GLU A 208 0.66 11.47 -3.88
C GLU A 208 0.55 10.27 -4.81
N ALA A 209 -0.61 10.07 -5.44
CA ALA A 209 -0.83 9.01 -6.42
C ALA A 209 0.14 9.15 -7.60
N LEU A 210 0.40 10.40 -8.05
CA LEU A 210 1.38 10.71 -9.08
C LEU A 210 2.78 10.17 -8.75
N TYR A 211 3.17 10.20 -7.49
CA TYR A 211 4.45 9.66 -7.04
C TYR A 211 4.40 8.13 -6.84
N SER A 212 3.29 7.59 -6.34
CA SER A 212 3.11 6.15 -6.16
C SER A 212 3.10 5.39 -7.48
N ASP A 213 2.51 5.97 -8.54
CA ASP A 213 2.38 5.34 -9.86
C ASP A 213 3.61 5.54 -10.76
N LEU A 214 4.73 6.00 -10.19
CA LEU A 214 5.98 6.20 -10.92
C LEU A 214 6.42 4.92 -11.66
N GLY A 215 6.27 3.76 -11.02
CA GLY A 215 6.66 2.47 -11.57
C GLY A 215 5.88 2.04 -12.81
N HIS A 216 4.64 2.50 -12.92
CA HIS A 216 3.76 2.13 -14.04
C HIS A 216 3.95 3.01 -15.26
N CYS A 217 4.23 4.29 -15.06
CA CYS A 217 4.19 5.29 -16.12
C CYS A 217 5.55 5.86 -16.51
N GLY A 218 6.51 5.80 -15.59
CA GLY A 218 7.83 6.38 -15.76
C GLY A 218 7.84 7.93 -15.66
N ARG A 219 8.91 8.46 -15.09
CA ARG A 219 9.07 9.89 -14.76
C ARG A 219 8.80 10.83 -15.93
N ARG A 220 9.37 10.53 -17.12
CA ARG A 220 9.25 11.42 -18.30
C ARG A 220 7.79 11.59 -18.73
N ASN A 221 7.05 10.49 -18.79
CA ASN A 221 5.63 10.52 -19.19
C ASN A 221 4.79 11.31 -18.18
N ILE A 222 5.03 11.11 -16.87
CA ILE A 222 4.33 11.85 -15.81
C ILE A 222 4.62 13.35 -15.93
N THR A 223 5.88 13.75 -16.10
CA THR A 223 6.28 15.18 -16.18
C THR A 223 5.64 15.87 -17.37
N VAL A 224 5.64 15.24 -18.55
CA VAL A 224 5.05 15.83 -19.76
C VAL A 224 3.53 15.89 -19.66
N SER A 225 2.90 14.82 -19.20
CA SER A 225 1.43 14.80 -18.99
C SER A 225 1.00 15.82 -17.94
N TRP A 226 1.80 16.05 -16.89
CA TRP A 226 1.50 17.04 -15.87
C TRP A 226 1.43 18.47 -16.42
N ALA A 227 2.34 18.84 -17.33
CA ALA A 227 2.29 20.16 -17.94
C ALA A 227 0.97 20.41 -18.68
N PHE A 228 0.46 19.41 -19.41
CA PHE A 228 -0.83 19.47 -20.07
C PHE A 228 -1.98 19.53 -19.07
N VAL A 229 -2.03 18.61 -18.11
CA VAL A 229 -3.08 18.50 -17.09
C VAL A 229 -3.17 19.80 -16.27
N LYS A 230 -2.04 20.31 -15.78
CA LYS A 230 -1.99 21.57 -15.02
C LYS A 230 -2.58 22.73 -15.81
N THR A 231 -2.27 22.84 -17.11
CA THR A 231 -2.81 23.89 -17.95
C THR A 231 -4.33 23.80 -18.07
N MET A 232 -4.87 22.60 -18.31
CA MET A 232 -6.33 22.38 -18.42
C MET A 232 -7.05 22.68 -17.08
N LEU A 233 -6.45 22.27 -15.96
CA LEU A 233 -6.99 22.56 -14.61
C LEU A 233 -7.01 24.09 -14.33
N ILE A 234 -5.92 24.81 -14.61
CA ILE A 234 -5.85 26.26 -14.39
C ILE A 234 -6.90 26.97 -15.24
N LEU A 235 -7.03 26.62 -16.52
CA LEU A 235 -8.06 27.19 -17.39
C LEU A 235 -9.47 26.95 -16.83
N ASN A 236 -9.75 25.75 -16.32
CA ASN A 236 -11.04 25.45 -15.74
C ASN A 236 -11.31 26.27 -14.47
N TYR A 237 -10.35 26.35 -13.53
CA TYR A 237 -10.51 27.16 -12.31
C TYR A 237 -10.69 28.64 -12.61
N LEU A 238 -9.91 29.21 -13.56
CA LEU A 238 -10.09 30.59 -14.01
C LEU A 238 -11.48 30.82 -14.62
N GLY A 239 -11.98 29.85 -15.41
CA GLY A 239 -13.32 29.91 -15.99
C GLY A 239 -14.41 29.86 -14.92
N GLN A 240 -14.29 28.98 -13.91
CA GLN A 240 -15.22 28.97 -12.77
C GLN A 240 -15.21 30.30 -12.03
N GLY A 241 -14.03 30.87 -11.77
CA GLY A 241 -13.90 32.18 -11.14
C GLY A 241 -14.53 33.32 -11.96
N ALA A 242 -14.34 33.32 -13.29
CA ALA A 242 -14.97 34.29 -14.18
C ALA A 242 -16.50 34.22 -14.08
N TRP A 243 -17.06 33.00 -14.12
CA TRP A 243 -18.49 32.80 -13.97
C TRP A 243 -19.03 33.30 -12.61
N ILE A 244 -18.34 32.97 -11.50
CA ILE A 244 -18.69 33.38 -10.15
C ILE A 244 -18.76 34.91 -10.06
N LEU A 245 -17.79 35.63 -10.63
CA LEU A 245 -17.76 37.10 -10.59
C LEU A 245 -18.87 37.74 -11.43
N CYS A 246 -19.31 37.08 -12.51
CA CYS A 246 -20.46 37.53 -13.30
C CYS A 246 -21.82 37.25 -12.64
N HIS A 247 -21.90 36.27 -11.74
CA HIS A 247 -23.16 35.78 -11.15
C HIS A 247 -23.05 35.68 -9.62
N ALA A 248 -22.48 36.69 -8.97
CA ALA A 248 -22.17 36.69 -7.54
C ALA A 248 -23.39 36.37 -6.66
N ASP A 249 -24.60 36.85 -7.07
CA ASP A 249 -25.85 36.67 -6.33
C ASP A 249 -26.33 35.22 -6.22
N VAL A 250 -25.98 34.38 -7.18
CA VAL A 250 -26.44 32.96 -7.30
C VAL A 250 -25.31 31.98 -7.03
N ALA A 251 -24.05 32.42 -7.07
CA ALA A 251 -22.89 31.60 -7.03
C ALA A 251 -22.78 30.69 -5.78
N ALA A 252 -23.28 31.14 -4.64
CA ALA A 252 -23.25 30.38 -3.40
C ALA A 252 -24.27 29.23 -3.35
N SER A 253 -25.32 29.25 -4.18
CA SER A 253 -26.38 28.24 -4.20
C SER A 253 -26.21 27.16 -5.25
N VAL A 254 -25.26 27.31 -6.19
CA VAL A 254 -25.06 26.42 -7.33
C VAL A 254 -23.63 25.96 -7.37
N ASN A 255 -23.38 24.71 -7.83
CA ASN A 255 -22.02 24.25 -8.07
C ASN A 255 -21.44 24.97 -9.31
N PRO A 256 -20.39 25.80 -9.14
CA PRO A 256 -19.80 26.57 -10.25
C PRO A 256 -19.32 25.72 -11.41
N PHE A 257 -18.87 24.51 -11.14
CA PHE A 257 -18.42 23.59 -12.17
C PHE A 257 -19.52 23.26 -13.19
N TYR A 258 -20.71 22.93 -12.71
CA TYR A 258 -21.84 22.63 -13.61
C TYR A 258 -22.47 23.88 -14.19
N ALA A 259 -22.38 24.99 -13.45
CA ALA A 259 -22.94 26.28 -13.87
C ALA A 259 -22.21 26.90 -15.08
N ILE A 260 -20.91 26.63 -15.26
CA ILE A 260 -20.16 27.06 -16.46
C ILE A 260 -20.48 26.24 -17.70
N MET A 261 -21.19 25.11 -17.56
CA MET A 261 -21.51 24.24 -18.69
C MET A 261 -22.65 24.81 -19.54
N PRO A 262 -22.51 24.86 -20.87
CA PRO A 262 -23.62 25.17 -21.74
C PRO A 262 -24.79 24.21 -21.51
N GLN A 263 -26.03 24.70 -21.48
CA GLN A 263 -27.22 23.87 -21.20
C GLN A 263 -27.32 22.62 -22.07
N GLY A 264 -26.98 22.71 -23.35
CA GLY A 264 -26.97 21.56 -24.28
C GLY A 264 -25.89 20.52 -23.99
N LEU A 265 -24.84 20.85 -23.24
CA LEU A 265 -23.74 19.97 -22.86
C LEU A 265 -23.79 19.49 -21.42
N LEU A 266 -24.75 19.96 -20.61
CA LEU A 266 -24.81 19.67 -19.18
C LEU A 266 -24.89 18.17 -18.90
N ILE A 267 -25.81 17.46 -19.53
CA ILE A 267 -25.95 15.99 -19.36
C ILE A 267 -24.69 15.27 -19.82
N PHE A 268 -24.13 15.66 -20.96
CA PHE A 268 -22.87 15.10 -21.45
C PHE A 268 -21.72 15.32 -20.44
N SER A 269 -21.64 16.51 -19.86
CA SER A 269 -20.62 16.85 -18.85
C SER A 269 -20.79 16.05 -17.57
N ILE A 270 -22.02 15.77 -17.12
CA ILE A 270 -22.28 14.93 -15.95
C ILE A 270 -21.85 13.48 -16.22
N VAL A 271 -22.16 12.95 -17.41
CA VAL A 271 -21.71 11.60 -17.81
C VAL A 271 -20.18 11.53 -17.87
N MET A 272 -19.53 12.55 -18.42
CA MET A 272 -18.08 12.64 -18.47
C MET A 272 -17.47 12.78 -17.08
N ALA A 273 -18.04 13.58 -16.19
CA ALA A 273 -17.61 13.71 -14.78
C ALA A 273 -17.75 12.40 -14.01
N THR A 274 -18.87 11.70 -14.20
CA THR A 274 -19.11 10.38 -13.60
C THR A 274 -18.10 9.35 -14.11
N GLY A 275 -17.84 9.34 -15.41
CA GLY A 275 -16.80 8.48 -15.99
C GLY A 275 -15.40 8.79 -15.44
N ALA A 276 -15.05 10.09 -15.31
CA ALA A 276 -13.78 10.51 -14.70
C ALA A 276 -13.68 10.08 -13.23
N ALA A 277 -14.77 10.20 -12.46
CA ALA A 277 -14.85 9.75 -11.07
C ALA A 277 -14.70 8.22 -10.95
N ILE A 278 -15.25 7.44 -11.89
CA ILE A 278 -15.05 5.98 -11.94
C ILE A 278 -13.58 5.65 -12.23
N VAL A 279 -12.95 6.33 -13.20
CA VAL A 279 -11.52 6.13 -13.53
C VAL A 279 -10.65 6.48 -12.34
N ALA A 280 -10.89 7.62 -11.68
CA ALA A 280 -10.19 8.04 -10.47
C ALA A 280 -10.32 7.00 -9.35
N SER A 281 -11.52 6.52 -9.09
CA SER A 281 -11.80 5.51 -8.08
C SER A 281 -11.05 4.20 -8.36
N GLN A 282 -11.06 3.74 -9.60
CA GLN A 282 -10.33 2.51 -9.99
C GLN A 282 -8.81 2.65 -9.86
N ALA A 283 -8.26 3.80 -10.22
CA ALA A 283 -6.84 4.08 -10.07
C ALA A 283 -6.41 4.04 -8.58
N LEU A 284 -7.17 4.68 -7.70
CA LEU A 284 -6.89 4.69 -6.25
C LEU A 284 -7.06 3.32 -5.59
N ILE A 285 -8.10 2.56 -5.95
CA ILE A 285 -8.27 1.18 -5.45
C ILE A 285 -7.07 0.33 -5.87
N SER A 286 -6.64 0.43 -7.12
CA SER A 286 -5.45 -0.28 -7.62
C SER A 286 -4.16 0.19 -6.92
N GLY A 287 -4.00 1.49 -6.73
CA GLY A 287 -2.88 2.07 -5.96
C GLY A 287 -2.84 1.58 -4.52
N THR A 288 -3.99 1.42 -3.87
CA THR A 288 -4.09 0.84 -2.52
C THR A 288 -3.57 -0.60 -2.46
N PHE A 289 -3.87 -1.42 -3.48
CA PHE A 289 -3.31 -2.78 -3.56
C PHE A 289 -1.79 -2.76 -3.71
N SER A 290 -1.25 -1.85 -4.51
CA SER A 290 0.21 -1.69 -4.68
C SER A 290 0.88 -1.29 -3.37
N ILE A 291 0.35 -0.32 -2.65
CA ILE A 291 0.86 0.12 -1.34
C ILE A 291 0.83 -1.03 -0.33
N LEU A 292 -0.24 -1.81 -0.29
CA LEU A 292 -0.31 -2.97 0.61
C LEU A 292 0.65 -4.08 0.21
N SER A 293 0.87 -4.31 -1.09
CA SER A 293 1.90 -5.25 -1.58
C SER A 293 3.30 -4.81 -1.13
N GLU A 294 3.64 -3.54 -1.26
CA GLU A 294 4.88 -2.98 -0.75
C GLU A 294 4.99 -3.11 0.78
N ALA A 295 3.89 -2.84 1.51
CA ALA A 295 3.84 -3.00 2.96
C ALA A 295 4.08 -4.46 3.39
N MET A 296 3.55 -5.44 2.64
CA MET A 296 3.82 -6.87 2.86
C MET A 296 5.29 -7.21 2.59
N ASN A 297 5.89 -6.68 1.54
CA ASN A 297 7.30 -6.89 1.18
C ASN A 297 8.26 -6.24 2.21
N LEU A 298 7.86 -5.11 2.79
CA LEU A 298 8.60 -4.45 3.87
C LEU A 298 8.35 -5.06 5.27
N ASP A 299 7.53 -6.09 5.37
CA ASP A 299 7.09 -6.69 6.64
C ASP A 299 6.29 -5.74 7.54
N PHE A 300 5.59 -4.77 6.96
CA PHE A 300 4.70 -3.85 7.66
C PHE A 300 3.26 -4.35 7.76
N TRP A 301 2.88 -5.30 6.90
CA TRP A 301 1.55 -5.88 6.81
C TRP A 301 1.61 -7.41 6.74
N PRO A 302 0.59 -8.15 7.22
CA PRO A 302 0.53 -9.61 7.07
C PRO A 302 0.45 -10.00 5.59
N ARG A 303 1.03 -11.13 5.22
CA ARG A 303 0.95 -11.64 3.85
C ARG A 303 -0.47 -12.07 3.53
N MET A 304 -1.02 -11.52 2.45
CA MET A 304 -2.35 -11.82 1.95
C MET A 304 -2.25 -12.45 0.54
N ARG A 305 -3.33 -13.10 0.12
CA ARG A 305 -3.38 -13.66 -1.23
C ARG A 305 -3.46 -12.55 -2.26
N ILE A 306 -2.45 -12.46 -3.11
CA ILE A 306 -2.38 -11.53 -4.24
C ILE A 306 -2.73 -12.33 -5.50
N LYS A 307 -3.63 -11.81 -6.31
CA LYS A 307 -3.92 -12.31 -7.65
C LYS A 307 -3.36 -11.31 -8.67
N HIS A 308 -2.77 -11.84 -9.72
CA HIS A 308 -2.27 -11.04 -10.84
C HIS A 308 -3.20 -11.25 -12.04
N PRO A 309 -4.22 -10.39 -12.25
CA PRO A 309 -5.19 -10.60 -13.33
C PRO A 309 -4.58 -10.39 -14.72
N THR A 310 -3.44 -9.71 -14.80
CA THR A 310 -2.80 -9.34 -16.09
C THR A 310 -1.30 -9.60 -16.08
N HIS A 311 -0.67 -9.47 -17.26
CA HIS A 311 0.77 -9.66 -17.46
C HIS A 311 1.61 -8.45 -17.06
N VAL A 312 0.99 -7.32 -16.73
CA VAL A 312 1.68 -6.07 -16.40
C VAL A 312 2.06 -6.03 -14.93
N LYS A 313 3.33 -5.71 -14.64
CA LYS A 313 3.81 -5.47 -13.27
C LYS A 313 2.96 -4.38 -12.64
N GLY A 314 2.48 -4.60 -11.41
CA GLY A 314 1.74 -3.62 -10.62
C GLY A 314 0.21 -3.72 -10.74
N GLN A 315 -0.33 -4.48 -11.68
CA GLN A 315 -1.76 -4.78 -11.64
C GLN A 315 -2.01 -5.93 -10.68
N LEU A 316 -2.32 -5.56 -9.45
CA LEU A 316 -2.55 -6.45 -8.34
C LEU A 316 -4.02 -6.46 -7.96
N PHE A 317 -4.52 -7.60 -7.52
CA PHE A 317 -5.84 -7.72 -6.92
C PHE A 317 -5.76 -8.51 -5.61
N ILE A 318 -6.18 -7.88 -4.52
CA ILE A 318 -6.21 -8.48 -3.19
C ILE A 318 -7.67 -8.59 -2.74
N PRO A 319 -8.31 -9.77 -2.86
CA PRO A 319 -9.76 -9.92 -2.65
C PRO A 319 -10.25 -9.44 -1.28
N ALA A 320 -9.51 -9.75 -0.21
CA ALA A 320 -9.87 -9.36 1.15
C ALA A 320 -9.83 -7.84 1.34
N VAL A 321 -8.84 -7.16 0.75
CA VAL A 321 -8.71 -5.70 0.80
C VAL A 321 -9.79 -5.04 -0.04
N ASN A 322 -10.07 -5.56 -1.24
CA ASN A 322 -11.16 -5.06 -2.08
C ASN A 322 -12.51 -5.08 -1.34
N MET A 323 -12.81 -6.17 -0.64
CA MET A 323 -14.04 -6.29 0.16
C MET A 323 -14.02 -5.31 1.35
N ALA A 324 -12.90 -5.20 2.07
CA ALA A 324 -12.78 -4.28 3.19
C ALA A 324 -12.94 -2.81 2.76
N MET A 325 -12.33 -2.42 1.64
CA MET A 325 -12.49 -1.08 1.05
C MET A 325 -13.93 -0.84 0.61
N TYR A 326 -14.57 -1.80 -0.07
CA TYR A 326 -15.97 -1.68 -0.47
C TYR A 326 -16.87 -1.42 0.73
N ILE A 327 -16.73 -2.21 1.80
CA ILE A 327 -17.49 -2.01 3.04
C ILE A 327 -17.20 -0.62 3.63
N GLY A 328 -15.92 -0.21 3.66
CA GLY A 328 -15.52 1.13 4.14
C GLY A 328 -16.16 2.26 3.35
N VAL A 329 -16.13 2.20 2.02
CA VAL A 329 -16.77 3.19 1.13
C VAL A 329 -18.28 3.26 1.34
N VAL A 330 -18.95 2.09 1.41
CA VAL A 330 -20.41 2.04 1.67
C VAL A 330 -20.74 2.64 3.02
N LEU A 331 -19.97 2.35 4.07
CA LEU A 331 -20.19 2.93 5.40
C LEU A 331 -20.02 4.46 5.39
N ILE A 332 -19.03 4.99 4.67
CA ILE A 332 -18.82 6.44 4.51
C ILE A 332 -19.99 7.07 3.80
N LEU A 333 -20.45 6.47 2.69
CA LEU A 333 -21.62 6.97 1.94
C LEU A 333 -22.89 7.01 2.78
N LEU A 334 -23.14 5.97 3.58
CA LEU A 334 -24.30 5.91 4.46
C LEU A 334 -24.20 6.89 5.64
N LEU A 335 -22.99 7.14 6.13
CA LEU A 335 -22.72 8.03 7.26
C LEU A 335 -22.89 9.52 6.87
N PHE A 336 -22.26 9.93 5.78
CA PHE A 336 -22.18 11.34 5.39
C PHE A 336 -23.29 11.77 4.41
N ARG A 337 -23.68 10.90 3.48
CA ARG A 337 -24.74 11.07 2.47
C ARG A 337 -24.51 12.16 1.42
N ASP A 338 -23.78 13.22 1.72
CA ASP A 338 -23.46 14.34 0.83
C ASP A 338 -21.94 14.57 0.71
N SER A 339 -21.50 15.27 -0.35
CA SER A 339 -20.08 15.52 -0.61
C SER A 339 -19.45 16.50 0.37
N SER A 340 -20.21 17.45 0.92
CA SER A 340 -19.66 18.55 1.74
C SER A 340 -19.02 18.04 3.04
N HIS A 341 -19.65 17.05 3.70
CA HIS A 341 -19.11 16.42 4.89
C HIS A 341 -17.90 15.51 4.56
N MET A 342 -17.90 14.88 3.38
CA MET A 342 -16.79 14.05 2.93
C MET A 342 -15.55 14.89 2.60
N GLU A 343 -15.69 16.13 2.12
CA GLU A 343 -14.59 17.06 1.86
C GLU A 343 -13.74 17.34 3.11
N ALA A 344 -14.39 17.46 4.27
CA ALA A 344 -13.71 17.66 5.55
C ALA A 344 -12.86 16.44 5.96
N ALA A 345 -13.37 15.26 5.69
CA ALA A 345 -12.65 14.00 5.93
C ALA A 345 -11.44 13.86 5.01
N TYR A 346 -11.60 14.20 3.75
CA TYR A 346 -10.63 14.02 2.68
C TYR A 346 -9.36 14.87 2.87
N GLY A 347 -9.51 16.16 3.10
CA GLY A 347 -8.37 17.07 3.22
C GLY A 347 -7.39 16.73 4.34
N LEU A 348 -7.88 16.14 5.44
CA LEU A 348 -7.04 15.82 6.59
C LEU A 348 -6.09 14.63 6.33
N ALA A 349 -6.57 13.57 5.64
CA ALA A 349 -5.73 12.42 5.28
C ALA A 349 -4.54 12.83 4.43
N ILE A 350 -4.83 13.56 3.35
CA ILE A 350 -3.84 13.96 2.36
C ILE A 350 -2.80 14.88 2.98
N THR A 351 -3.20 15.83 3.83
CA THR A 351 -2.26 16.75 4.46
C THR A 351 -1.25 16.02 5.33
N ILE A 352 -1.69 15.02 6.10
CA ILE A 352 -0.78 14.20 6.93
C ILE A 352 0.16 13.40 6.05
N THR A 353 -0.35 12.76 4.98
CA THR A 353 0.48 12.01 4.03
C THR A 353 1.55 12.90 3.42
N MET A 354 1.18 14.11 2.96
CA MET A 354 2.12 15.07 2.39
C MET A 354 3.20 15.49 3.37
N LEU A 355 2.85 15.75 4.62
CA LEU A 355 3.80 16.11 5.67
C LEU A 355 4.79 14.96 5.96
N MET A 356 4.30 13.72 6.03
CA MET A 356 5.17 12.56 6.21
C MET A 356 6.11 12.37 5.03
N ALA A 357 5.62 12.56 3.80
CA ALA A 357 6.43 12.50 2.59
C ALA A 357 7.50 13.60 2.57
N THR A 358 7.18 14.84 2.98
CA THR A 358 8.15 15.95 3.09
C THR A 358 9.30 15.62 4.04
N LEU A 359 8.97 15.09 5.24
CA LEU A 359 9.99 14.69 6.20
C LEU A 359 10.89 13.58 5.66
N LEU A 360 10.33 12.56 5.02
CA LEU A 360 11.10 11.47 4.42
C LEU A 360 11.96 11.96 3.24
N LEU A 361 11.42 12.85 2.39
CA LEU A 361 12.19 13.47 1.29
C LEU A 361 13.38 14.28 1.82
N GLY A 362 13.22 14.97 2.95
CA GLY A 362 14.32 15.68 3.58
C GLY A 362 15.47 14.76 3.98
N PHE A 363 15.17 13.57 4.55
CA PHE A 363 16.19 12.56 4.82
C PHE A 363 16.83 12.00 3.56
N TYR A 364 16.03 11.75 2.52
CA TYR A 364 16.52 11.26 1.24
C TYR A 364 17.46 12.27 0.55
N LEU A 365 17.07 13.54 0.45
CA LEU A 365 17.91 14.61 -0.12
C LEU A 365 19.24 14.72 0.64
N ARG A 366 19.20 14.62 1.96
CA ARG A 366 20.41 14.63 2.77
C ARG A 366 21.32 13.43 2.49
N GLN A 367 20.75 12.26 2.27
CA GLN A 367 21.48 11.04 1.91
C GLN A 367 22.12 11.15 0.51
N ARG A 368 21.47 11.87 -0.41
CA ARG A 368 21.98 12.15 -1.77
C ARG A 368 23.08 13.24 -1.81
N GLY A 369 23.51 13.76 -0.66
CA GLY A 369 24.59 14.73 -0.58
C GLY A 369 24.16 16.19 -0.73
N VAL A 370 22.86 16.49 -0.76
CA VAL A 370 22.36 17.88 -0.78
C VAL A 370 22.79 18.61 0.50
N SER A 371 23.17 19.89 0.40
CA SER A 371 23.64 20.68 1.54
C SER A 371 22.61 20.72 2.68
N ARG A 372 23.07 20.76 3.94
CA ARG A 372 22.19 20.81 5.11
C ARG A 372 21.25 22.01 5.07
N ILE A 373 21.77 23.16 4.66
CA ILE A 373 21.01 24.41 4.60
C ILE A 373 19.86 24.27 3.60
N LEU A 374 20.13 23.77 2.40
CA LEU A 374 19.10 23.59 1.37
C LEU A 374 18.04 22.58 1.79
N CYS A 375 18.45 21.47 2.44
CA CYS A 375 17.49 20.51 3.01
C CYS A 375 16.64 21.13 4.12
N MET A 376 17.23 21.93 5.02
CA MET A 376 16.49 22.60 6.08
C MET A 376 15.52 23.65 5.53
N VAL A 377 15.94 24.43 4.54
CA VAL A 377 15.06 25.40 3.87
C VAL A 377 13.90 24.67 3.18
N PHE A 378 14.20 23.62 2.42
CA PHE A 378 13.15 22.82 1.76
C PHE A 378 12.15 22.23 2.76
N VAL A 379 12.64 21.47 3.73
CA VAL A 379 11.76 20.84 4.73
C VAL A 379 11.04 21.89 5.57
N GLY A 380 11.74 22.95 6.01
CA GLY A 380 11.15 24.01 6.82
C GLY A 380 10.03 24.74 6.10
N SER A 381 10.25 25.16 4.83
CA SER A 381 9.23 25.86 4.05
C SER A 381 7.99 24.98 3.80
N TYR A 382 8.20 23.71 3.42
CA TYR A 382 7.08 22.79 3.20
C TYR A 382 6.37 22.41 4.51
N CYS A 383 7.08 22.21 5.62
CA CYS A 383 6.45 21.97 6.92
C CYS A 383 5.59 23.16 7.38
N VAL A 384 5.99 24.40 7.08
CA VAL A 384 5.17 25.58 7.38
C VAL A 384 3.91 25.57 6.52
N ILE A 385 4.04 25.41 5.21
CA ILE A 385 2.90 25.40 4.27
C ILE A 385 1.93 24.27 4.61
N GLU A 386 2.43 23.06 4.75
CA GLU A 386 1.62 21.86 5.04
C GLU A 386 1.08 21.88 6.48
N GLY A 387 1.81 22.48 7.42
CA GLY A 387 1.35 22.71 8.78
C GLY A 387 0.14 23.66 8.85
N ILE A 388 0.13 24.71 8.02
CA ILE A 388 -1.02 25.61 7.89
C ILE A 388 -2.21 24.86 7.28
N PHE A 389 -1.99 24.07 6.22
CA PHE A 389 -3.04 23.22 5.63
C PHE A 389 -3.59 22.20 6.64
N LEU A 390 -2.70 21.57 7.40
CA LEU A 390 -3.10 20.62 8.45
C LEU A 390 -3.98 21.30 9.50
N ALA A 391 -3.56 22.46 9.98
CA ALA A 391 -4.35 23.22 10.95
C ALA A 391 -5.71 23.65 10.38
N ALA A 392 -5.76 24.10 9.10
CA ALA A 392 -6.98 24.46 8.42
C ALA A 392 -7.95 23.26 8.24
N ASN A 393 -7.43 22.09 7.87
CA ASN A 393 -8.27 20.89 7.77
C ASN A 393 -8.66 20.33 9.14
N LEU A 394 -7.83 20.53 10.18
CA LEU A 394 -8.15 20.13 11.54
C LEU A 394 -9.31 20.97 12.15
N SER A 395 -9.51 22.22 11.72
CA SER A 395 -10.68 23.01 12.15
C SER A 395 -12.01 22.37 11.72
N LYS A 396 -11.99 21.57 10.64
CA LYS A 396 -13.14 20.79 10.15
C LYS A 396 -13.23 19.38 10.76
N PHE A 397 -12.46 19.10 11.84
CA PHE A 397 -12.40 17.77 12.46
C PHE A 397 -13.77 17.22 12.82
N LEU A 398 -14.61 18.01 13.50
CA LEU A 398 -15.96 17.60 13.91
C LEU A 398 -16.93 17.47 12.74
N ALA A 399 -16.69 18.16 11.63
CA ALA A 399 -17.54 18.09 10.44
C ALA A 399 -17.34 16.81 9.60
N GLY A 400 -16.32 15.99 9.91
CA GLY A 400 -16.07 14.73 9.19
C GLY A 400 -14.62 14.24 9.30
N GLY A 401 -13.65 15.10 9.63
CA GLY A 401 -12.24 14.77 9.70
C GLY A 401 -11.88 13.66 10.70
N TRP A 402 -12.70 13.48 11.74
CA TRP A 402 -12.53 12.42 12.73
C TRP A 402 -12.58 11.00 12.14
N CYS A 403 -13.44 10.81 11.12
CA CYS A 403 -13.61 9.51 10.47
C CYS A 403 -12.29 9.06 9.79
N THR A 404 -11.64 9.97 9.07
CA THR A 404 -10.35 9.71 8.43
C THR A 404 -9.25 9.36 9.43
N LEU A 405 -9.16 10.15 10.51
CA LEU A 405 -8.13 9.87 11.55
C LEU A 405 -8.40 8.55 12.27
N LEU A 406 -9.65 8.16 12.43
CA LEU A 406 -10.01 6.87 13.00
C LEU A 406 -9.54 5.73 12.08
N ILE A 407 -9.88 5.79 10.79
CA ILE A 407 -9.47 4.76 9.81
C ILE A 407 -7.95 4.70 9.71
N ALA A 408 -7.30 5.86 9.51
CA ALA A 408 -5.85 5.94 9.42
C ALA A 408 -5.15 5.46 10.71
N GLY A 409 -5.70 5.82 11.88
CA GLY A 409 -5.22 5.40 13.19
C GLY A 409 -5.31 3.89 13.40
N VAL A 410 -6.43 3.27 13.01
CA VAL A 410 -6.59 1.81 13.06
C VAL A 410 -5.56 1.12 12.16
N LEU A 411 -5.42 1.57 10.91
CA LEU A 411 -4.45 1.01 9.96
C LEU A 411 -3.00 1.20 10.44
N PHE A 412 -2.67 2.38 10.96
CA PHE A 412 -1.36 2.66 11.56
C PHE A 412 -1.08 1.75 12.75
N CYS A 413 -2.05 1.60 13.68
CA CYS A 413 -1.92 0.72 14.83
C CYS A 413 -1.74 -0.74 14.42
N MET A 414 -2.49 -1.22 13.43
CA MET A 414 -2.32 -2.58 12.90
C MET A 414 -0.91 -2.80 12.36
N MET A 415 -0.40 -1.88 11.54
CA MET A 415 0.97 -1.96 11.01
C MET A 415 2.01 -1.87 12.13
N LEU A 416 1.82 -0.97 13.11
CA LEU A 416 2.73 -0.80 14.23
C LEU A 416 2.81 -2.06 15.11
N VAL A 417 1.67 -2.66 15.44
CA VAL A 417 1.58 -3.92 16.18
C VAL A 417 2.32 -5.02 15.41
N TRP A 418 2.07 -5.13 14.11
CA TRP A 418 2.71 -6.12 13.26
C TRP A 418 4.23 -6.00 13.25
N VAL A 419 4.75 -4.80 13.01
CA VAL A 419 6.20 -4.52 12.98
C VAL A 419 6.84 -4.79 14.34
N ARG A 420 6.23 -4.33 15.44
CA ARG A 420 6.78 -4.51 16.79
C ARG A 420 6.79 -5.99 17.19
N ALA A 421 5.70 -6.70 16.96
CA ALA A 421 5.61 -8.13 17.27
C ALA A 421 6.62 -8.96 16.44
N LYS A 422 6.74 -8.69 15.13
CA LYS A 422 7.76 -9.33 14.29
C LYS A 422 9.19 -9.03 14.75
N ARG A 423 9.46 -7.80 15.18
CA ARG A 423 10.78 -7.44 15.72
C ARG A 423 11.11 -8.24 16.98
N ILE A 424 10.15 -8.38 17.90
CA ILE A 424 10.30 -9.20 19.10
C ILE A 424 10.54 -10.66 18.70
N ARG A 425 9.73 -11.21 17.79
CA ARG A 425 9.93 -12.59 17.31
C ARG A 425 11.32 -12.80 16.71
N ARG A 426 11.80 -11.87 15.87
CA ARG A 426 13.14 -11.96 15.26
C ARG A 426 14.28 -11.92 16.28
N GLN A 427 14.14 -11.18 17.38
CA GLN A 427 15.15 -11.14 18.44
C GLN A 427 15.30 -12.48 19.18
N HIS A 428 14.25 -13.31 19.14
CA HIS A 428 14.22 -14.63 19.77
C HIS A 428 14.41 -15.79 18.76
N ILE A 429 14.78 -15.46 17.52
CA ILE A 429 15.22 -16.45 16.53
C ILE A 429 16.74 -16.58 16.65
N SER A 430 17.19 -17.71 17.16
CA SER A 430 18.59 -18.09 17.07
C SER A 430 18.82 -18.80 15.72
N SER A 431 19.77 -18.30 14.95
CA SER A 431 20.29 -18.98 13.77
C SER A 431 21.67 -19.53 14.09
N LYS A 432 21.94 -20.76 13.67
CA LYS A 432 23.22 -21.41 13.87
C LYS A 432 23.88 -21.73 12.52
N PRO A 433 25.22 -21.83 12.47
CA PRO A 433 25.87 -22.30 11.27
C PRO A 433 25.39 -23.72 10.95
N LEU A 434 25.04 -23.97 9.71
CA LEU A 434 24.56 -25.28 9.28
C LEU A 434 25.68 -26.32 9.27
N SER A 435 26.93 -25.89 9.05
CA SER A 435 28.13 -26.72 9.06
C SER A 435 28.31 -27.56 10.33
N ASP A 436 27.86 -27.00 11.49
CA ASP A 436 28.01 -27.66 12.79
C ASP A 436 27.16 -28.94 12.91
N TYR A 437 26.23 -29.14 11.99
CA TYR A 437 25.23 -30.23 12.03
C TYR A 437 25.40 -31.26 10.91
N TYR A 438 26.34 -31.08 9.98
CA TYR A 438 26.53 -32.00 8.86
C TYR A 438 26.81 -33.43 9.33
N GLN A 439 27.73 -33.61 10.27
CA GLN A 439 28.08 -34.91 10.79
C GLN A 439 26.90 -35.58 11.51
N ILE A 440 26.20 -34.83 12.35
CA ILE A 440 25.04 -35.35 13.12
C ILE A 440 23.92 -35.82 12.18
N ILE A 441 23.64 -35.09 11.10
CA ILE A 441 22.60 -35.46 10.12
C ILE A 441 23.05 -36.74 9.37
N SER A 442 24.31 -36.86 9.04
CA SER A 442 24.85 -38.06 8.41
C SER A 442 24.78 -39.27 9.34
N ASP A 443 25.10 -39.13 10.61
CA ASP A 443 25.02 -40.19 11.61
C ASP A 443 23.55 -40.64 11.83
N ILE A 444 22.58 -39.72 11.85
CA ILE A 444 21.15 -40.02 11.93
C ILE A 444 20.68 -40.83 10.71
N LYS A 445 21.19 -40.51 9.51
CA LYS A 445 20.90 -41.28 8.29
C LYS A 445 21.42 -42.70 8.39
N ALA A 446 22.62 -42.88 8.94
CA ALA A 446 23.29 -44.18 9.04
C ALA A 446 22.76 -45.06 10.18
N ASP A 447 22.08 -44.51 11.17
CA ASP A 447 21.58 -45.27 12.34
C ASP A 447 20.27 -45.98 12.05
N ASP A 448 20.35 -47.31 11.77
CA ASP A 448 19.19 -48.16 11.51
C ASP A 448 18.26 -48.37 12.71
N ARG A 449 18.68 -48.01 13.93
CA ARG A 449 17.85 -48.07 15.14
C ARG A 449 16.79 -46.96 15.16
N ILE A 450 17.03 -45.86 14.41
CA ILE A 450 16.07 -44.79 14.25
C ILE A 450 15.09 -45.20 13.15
N PRO A 451 13.80 -45.32 13.45
CA PRO A 451 12.80 -45.68 12.43
C PRO A 451 12.77 -44.60 11.33
N LYS A 452 12.74 -45.07 10.09
CA LYS A 452 12.69 -44.18 8.93
C LYS A 452 11.44 -43.34 8.93
N TYR A 453 11.62 -42.02 8.88
CA TYR A 453 10.50 -41.06 8.90
C TYR A 453 9.97 -40.75 7.49
N ALA A 454 10.86 -40.61 6.52
CA ALA A 454 10.56 -40.39 5.10
C ALA A 454 11.75 -40.75 4.23
N SER A 455 11.55 -40.95 2.92
CA SER A 455 12.67 -41.03 1.97
C SER A 455 13.26 -39.65 1.73
N ASN A 456 12.39 -38.66 1.45
CA ASN A 456 12.80 -37.29 1.22
C ASN A 456 12.13 -36.36 2.24
N LEU A 457 12.92 -35.71 3.08
CA LEU A 457 12.45 -34.81 4.13
C LEU A 457 12.75 -33.36 3.74
N VAL A 458 11.69 -32.56 3.59
CA VAL A 458 11.79 -31.21 3.03
C VAL A 458 11.49 -30.18 4.11
N TYR A 459 12.39 -29.23 4.32
CA TYR A 459 12.22 -28.09 5.22
C TYR A 459 12.29 -26.78 4.46
N VAL A 460 11.41 -25.84 4.80
CA VAL A 460 11.50 -24.47 4.28
C VAL A 460 12.32 -23.63 5.26
N ASN A 461 13.45 -23.12 4.79
CA ASN A 461 14.36 -22.30 5.59
C ASN A 461 14.05 -20.83 5.42
N HIS A 462 13.83 -20.12 6.52
CA HIS A 462 13.47 -18.70 6.53
C HIS A 462 14.63 -17.75 6.85
N THR A 463 15.86 -18.28 7.01
CA THR A 463 17.02 -17.42 7.35
C THR A 463 17.50 -16.60 6.15
N GLY A 464 17.14 -16.99 4.93
CA GLY A 464 17.54 -16.31 3.68
C GLY A 464 19.02 -16.44 3.35
N LYS A 465 19.77 -17.30 4.07
CA LYS A 465 21.18 -17.59 3.82
C LYS A 465 21.40 -19.09 3.80
N GLU A 466 22.13 -19.58 2.82
CA GLU A 466 22.44 -21.01 2.69
C GLU A 466 23.32 -21.54 3.83
N SER A 467 24.18 -20.68 4.39
CA SER A 467 25.13 -21.05 5.44
C SER A 467 24.53 -21.12 6.85
N THR A 468 23.31 -20.62 7.06
CA THR A 468 22.69 -20.57 8.39
C THR A 468 21.31 -21.21 8.38
N VAL A 469 21.00 -21.90 9.44
CA VAL A 469 19.73 -22.60 9.65
C VAL A 469 19.05 -22.11 10.93
N ASP A 470 17.72 -22.12 10.94
CA ASP A 470 16.93 -21.86 12.13
C ASP A 470 17.17 -22.98 13.16
N ASP A 471 17.49 -22.61 14.41
CA ASP A 471 17.71 -23.54 15.52
C ASP A 471 16.52 -24.51 15.73
N LYS A 472 15.30 -24.03 15.47
CA LYS A 472 14.09 -24.86 15.59
C LYS A 472 13.96 -25.92 14.51
N LEU A 473 14.55 -25.69 13.34
CA LEU A 473 14.64 -26.68 12.28
C LEU A 473 15.56 -27.83 12.71
N ILE A 474 16.71 -27.49 13.25
CA ILE A 474 17.64 -28.48 13.82
C ILE A 474 17.00 -29.20 15.00
N TYR A 475 16.31 -28.47 15.89
CA TYR A 475 15.55 -29.09 16.99
C TYR A 475 14.49 -30.07 16.48
N SER A 476 13.82 -29.77 15.37
CA SER A 476 12.84 -30.67 14.75
C SER A 476 13.47 -31.95 14.23
N ILE A 477 14.67 -31.86 13.65
CA ILE A 477 15.38 -33.03 13.08
C ILE A 477 15.95 -33.92 14.19
N ILE A 478 16.55 -33.29 15.22
CA ILE A 478 17.41 -34.02 16.19
C ILE A 478 16.68 -34.27 17.51
N ASN A 479 16.12 -33.20 18.13
CA ASN A 479 15.72 -33.23 19.54
C ASN A 479 14.29 -33.60 19.78
N LYS A 480 13.34 -33.16 18.92
CA LYS A 480 11.92 -33.43 19.12
C LYS A 480 11.60 -34.90 18.93
N GLN A 481 12.06 -35.45 17.83
CA GLN A 481 12.08 -36.84 17.47
C GLN A 481 13.11 -37.00 16.35
N PRO A 482 14.15 -37.82 16.53
CA PRO A 482 15.11 -38.03 15.45
C PRO A 482 14.39 -38.47 14.19
N LYS A 483 14.57 -37.73 13.11
CA LYS A 483 13.89 -37.97 11.84
C LYS A 483 14.91 -38.50 10.83
N ARG A 484 14.97 -39.80 10.72
CA ARG A 484 15.82 -40.45 9.72
C ARG A 484 15.19 -40.34 8.34
N ALA A 485 15.96 -39.82 7.38
CA ALA A 485 15.57 -39.73 5.98
C ALA A 485 16.77 -40.12 5.09
N ASP A 486 16.53 -40.51 3.82
CA ASP A 486 17.59 -40.74 2.87
C ASP A 486 18.17 -39.40 2.43
N HIS A 487 17.29 -38.43 2.12
CA HIS A 487 17.71 -37.12 1.67
C HIS A 487 16.99 -36.04 2.47
N TYR A 488 17.74 -35.02 2.88
CA TYR A 488 17.22 -33.79 3.54
C TYR A 488 17.32 -32.63 2.58
N TRP A 489 16.22 -31.94 2.36
CA TRP A 489 16.11 -30.83 1.42
C TRP A 489 15.82 -29.54 2.20
N LEU A 490 16.72 -28.56 2.11
CA LEU A 490 16.53 -27.23 2.65
C LEU A 490 16.13 -26.28 1.53
N ILE A 491 14.89 -25.82 1.53
CA ILE A 491 14.35 -24.93 0.51
C ILE A 491 14.47 -23.47 0.97
N ASN A 492 15.20 -22.67 0.21
CA ASN A 492 15.27 -21.21 0.38
C ASN A 492 14.47 -20.57 -0.74
N LEU A 493 13.56 -19.66 -0.41
CA LEU A 493 12.76 -18.92 -1.38
C LEU A 493 13.23 -17.47 -1.46
N GLU A 494 13.65 -17.05 -2.65
CA GLU A 494 14.06 -15.70 -2.98
C GLU A 494 13.07 -15.10 -3.96
N TYR A 495 12.34 -14.06 -3.54
CA TYR A 495 11.42 -13.35 -4.42
C TYR A 495 12.17 -12.25 -5.15
N VAL A 496 12.11 -12.27 -6.51
CA VAL A 496 12.78 -11.32 -7.39
C VAL A 496 11.80 -10.39 -8.09
N ASP A 497 12.28 -9.21 -8.47
CA ASP A 497 11.45 -8.17 -9.10
C ASP A 497 11.08 -8.48 -10.57
N ALA A 498 11.75 -9.42 -11.21
CA ALA A 498 11.39 -9.85 -12.57
C ALA A 498 10.10 -10.68 -12.54
N PRO A 499 9.12 -10.40 -13.43
CA PRO A 499 7.77 -10.97 -13.32
C PRO A 499 7.71 -12.48 -13.48
N ASP A 500 8.41 -13.03 -14.46
CA ASP A 500 8.27 -14.42 -14.92
C ASP A 500 9.54 -15.26 -14.64
N THR A 501 10.37 -14.82 -13.69
CA THR A 501 11.59 -15.56 -13.31
C THR A 501 11.21 -16.78 -12.49
N LEU A 502 11.59 -17.94 -12.96
CA LEU A 502 11.53 -19.20 -12.21
C LEU A 502 12.86 -19.93 -12.43
N GLU A 503 13.76 -19.75 -11.49
CA GLU A 503 15.11 -20.29 -11.54
C GLU A 503 15.41 -20.99 -10.22
N TYR A 504 16.29 -22.00 -10.28
CA TYR A 504 16.79 -22.61 -9.07
C TYR A 504 18.31 -22.76 -9.11
N SER A 505 18.92 -22.81 -7.95
CA SER A 505 20.27 -23.29 -7.72
C SER A 505 20.23 -24.38 -6.66
N CYS A 506 20.98 -25.43 -6.86
CA CYS A 506 21.12 -26.54 -5.91
C CYS A 506 22.57 -26.71 -5.51
N SER A 507 22.86 -26.60 -4.21
CA SER A 507 24.14 -26.89 -3.61
C SER A 507 24.05 -28.19 -2.79
N THR A 508 24.96 -29.13 -3.06
CA THR A 508 25.12 -30.34 -2.26
C THR A 508 25.99 -29.99 -1.04
N LEU A 509 25.41 -30.02 0.15
CA LEU A 509 26.09 -29.68 1.40
C LEU A 509 26.77 -30.91 2.01
N VAL A 510 26.11 -32.07 1.90
CA VAL A 510 26.66 -33.40 2.25
C VAL A 510 26.24 -34.34 1.14
N GLU A 511 27.21 -35.04 0.55
CA GLU A 511 26.95 -35.96 -0.55
C GLU A 511 25.89 -36.98 -0.16
N ASP A 512 24.97 -37.25 -1.08
CA ASP A 512 23.87 -38.22 -0.94
C ASP A 512 23.00 -38.03 0.32
N THR A 513 23.09 -36.88 1.02
CA THR A 513 22.40 -36.70 2.30
C THR A 513 21.70 -35.36 2.41
N LEU A 514 22.38 -34.22 2.21
CA LEU A 514 21.85 -32.88 2.51
C LEU A 514 22.02 -31.94 1.32
N TYR A 515 20.90 -31.43 0.85
CA TYR A 515 20.82 -30.54 -0.29
C TYR A 515 20.21 -29.20 0.11
N SER A 516 20.76 -28.09 -0.38
CA SER A 516 20.18 -26.76 -0.27
C SER A 516 19.72 -26.30 -1.65
N VAL A 517 18.44 -26.05 -1.77
CA VAL A 517 17.81 -25.58 -3.01
C VAL A 517 17.33 -24.16 -2.80
N THR A 518 17.90 -23.22 -3.55
CA THR A 518 17.43 -21.82 -3.58
C THR A 518 16.61 -21.61 -4.83
N MET A 519 15.32 -21.31 -4.65
CA MET A 519 14.37 -21.02 -5.72
C MET A 519 14.16 -19.52 -5.83
N ARG A 520 14.45 -18.95 -7.00
CA ARG A 520 14.21 -17.54 -7.34
C ARG A 520 12.88 -17.44 -8.09
N ILE A 521 11.89 -16.82 -7.44
CA ILE A 521 10.53 -16.77 -7.93
C ILE A 521 10.18 -15.33 -8.25
N GLY A 522 9.75 -15.07 -9.48
CA GLY A 522 9.24 -13.78 -9.94
C GLY A 522 7.94 -13.40 -9.22
N PHE A 523 7.72 -12.09 -9.04
CA PHE A 523 6.57 -11.60 -8.27
C PHE A 523 5.21 -12.07 -8.80
N ARG A 524 5.12 -12.50 -10.04
CA ARG A 524 3.90 -12.95 -10.70
C ARG A 524 3.64 -14.45 -10.59
N ILE A 525 4.68 -15.21 -10.31
CA ILE A 525 4.57 -16.67 -10.25
C ILE A 525 4.00 -17.06 -8.89
N GLU A 526 2.89 -17.79 -8.90
CA GLU A 526 2.33 -18.37 -7.67
C GLU A 526 3.30 -19.45 -7.16
N PRO A 527 3.79 -19.35 -5.91
CA PRO A 527 4.72 -20.34 -5.39
C PRO A 527 4.03 -21.69 -5.26
N ARG A 528 4.54 -22.68 -5.99
CA ARG A 528 4.13 -24.10 -5.94
C ARG A 528 5.36 -24.93 -5.63
N VAL A 529 5.83 -24.81 -4.41
CA VAL A 529 7.12 -25.37 -3.98
C VAL A 529 7.19 -26.88 -4.21
N SER A 530 6.11 -27.62 -3.98
CA SER A 530 6.06 -29.06 -4.23
C SER A 530 6.30 -29.42 -5.70
N LEU A 531 5.71 -28.67 -6.62
CA LEU A 531 5.86 -28.90 -8.06
C LEU A 531 7.27 -28.54 -8.53
N TYR A 532 7.80 -27.40 -8.08
CA TYR A 532 9.13 -26.94 -8.48
C TYR A 532 10.23 -27.82 -7.89
N LEU A 533 10.07 -28.24 -6.64
CA LEU A 533 11.03 -29.19 -6.05
C LEU A 533 11.06 -30.51 -6.82
N ARG A 534 9.90 -31.02 -7.23
CA ARG A 534 9.82 -32.24 -8.03
C ARG A 534 10.66 -32.11 -9.31
N GLN A 535 10.52 -31.00 -10.03
CA GLN A 535 11.30 -30.73 -11.24
C GLN A 535 12.80 -30.65 -10.95
N VAL A 536 13.21 -29.93 -9.90
CA VAL A 536 14.61 -29.84 -9.46
C VAL A 536 15.19 -31.25 -9.18
N VAL A 537 14.41 -32.09 -8.52
CA VAL A 537 14.85 -33.44 -8.16
C VAL A 537 14.92 -34.34 -9.40
N GLU A 538 13.97 -34.22 -10.34
CA GLU A 538 14.01 -34.91 -11.63
C GLU A 538 15.28 -34.55 -12.42
N ASP A 539 15.68 -33.28 -12.45
CA ASP A 539 16.91 -32.81 -13.09
C ASP A 539 18.15 -33.40 -12.40
N LEU A 540 18.19 -33.42 -11.06
CA LEU A 540 19.30 -33.99 -10.30
C LEU A 540 19.44 -35.51 -10.47
N VAL A 541 18.34 -36.23 -10.67
CA VAL A 541 18.34 -37.66 -11.01
C VAL A 541 18.89 -37.86 -12.41
N ALA A 542 18.51 -37.03 -13.37
CA ALA A 542 19.04 -37.09 -14.73
C ALA A 542 20.55 -36.82 -14.78
N GLU A 543 21.07 -35.97 -13.86
CA GLU A 543 22.49 -35.70 -13.65
C GLU A 543 23.21 -36.84 -12.89
N GLY A 544 22.50 -37.84 -12.39
CA GLY A 544 23.06 -38.92 -11.59
C GLY A 544 23.52 -38.54 -10.18
N ARG A 545 23.06 -37.40 -9.66
CA ARG A 545 23.46 -36.85 -8.36
C ARG A 545 22.59 -37.34 -7.20
N VAL A 546 21.38 -37.83 -7.47
CA VAL A 546 20.41 -38.29 -6.48
C VAL A 546 19.71 -39.55 -6.99
N ASP A 547 19.55 -40.56 -6.14
CA ASP A 547 18.70 -41.72 -6.41
C ASP A 547 17.35 -41.53 -5.69
N LEU A 548 16.29 -41.34 -6.48
CA LEU A 548 14.93 -41.19 -5.96
C LEU A 548 14.19 -42.49 -5.73
N THR A 549 14.76 -43.61 -6.12
CA THR A 549 14.03 -44.87 -5.97
C THR A 549 13.73 -45.17 -4.52
N SER A 550 12.53 -45.71 -4.29
CA SER A 550 12.10 -46.06 -2.93
C SER A 550 13.14 -47.02 -2.30
N CYS A 551 13.49 -46.73 -1.07
CA CYS A 551 14.36 -47.59 -0.29
C CYS A 551 13.75 -48.94 0.09
N TYR A 552 12.41 -49.07 -0.03
CA TYR A 552 11.72 -50.33 0.24
C TYR A 552 11.96 -51.31 -0.93
N PRO A 553 12.58 -52.47 -0.71
CA PRO A 553 12.92 -53.42 -1.79
C PRO A 553 11.71 -53.84 -2.61
N SER A 554 10.52 -53.91 -1.98
CA SER A 554 9.26 -54.23 -2.64
C SER A 554 8.82 -53.18 -3.65
N LEU A 555 9.04 -51.88 -3.37
CA LEU A 555 8.68 -50.77 -4.23
C LEU A 555 9.77 -50.41 -5.24
N ARG A 556 11.04 -50.58 -4.83
CA ARG A 556 12.20 -50.33 -5.69
C ARG A 556 12.17 -51.21 -6.95
N ARG A 557 11.69 -52.45 -6.80
CA ARG A 557 11.53 -53.39 -7.89
C ARG A 557 10.59 -52.91 -9.00
N TYR A 558 9.67 -51.98 -8.67
CA TYR A 558 8.72 -51.39 -9.60
C TYR A 558 9.09 -49.95 -10.01
N GLY A 559 10.25 -49.44 -9.65
CA GLY A 559 10.69 -48.09 -9.97
C GLY A 559 9.87 -47.01 -9.28
N VAL A 560 9.21 -47.33 -8.16
CA VAL A 560 8.37 -46.35 -7.42
C VAL A 560 9.28 -45.34 -6.72
N ALA A 561 9.03 -44.06 -6.90
CA ALA A 561 9.78 -42.98 -6.25
C ALA A 561 9.52 -42.98 -4.73
N GLY A 562 10.56 -42.58 -3.97
CA GLY A 562 10.44 -42.38 -2.53
C GLY A 562 9.44 -41.28 -2.15
N ASP A 563 8.87 -41.39 -0.97
CA ASP A 563 7.93 -40.41 -0.44
C ASP A 563 8.61 -39.07 -0.08
N PHE A 564 7.87 -37.97 -0.29
CA PHE A 564 8.25 -36.63 0.12
C PHE A 564 7.40 -36.17 1.29
N ARG A 565 8.03 -35.71 2.37
CA ARG A 565 7.34 -35.08 3.50
C ARG A 565 7.85 -33.67 3.71
N PHE A 566 6.93 -32.72 3.68
CA PHE A 566 7.21 -31.31 3.95
C PHE A 566 6.96 -31.01 5.43
N ILE A 567 7.96 -30.43 6.10
CA ILE A 567 7.82 -29.98 7.49
C ILE A 567 7.86 -28.47 7.53
N ILE A 568 6.79 -27.89 8.06
CA ILE A 568 6.67 -26.46 8.32
C ILE A 568 6.69 -26.23 9.81
N ILE A 569 7.59 -25.39 10.30
CA ILE A 569 7.72 -25.08 11.71
C ILE A 569 6.90 -23.83 12.03
N HIS A 570 5.75 -24.04 12.64
CA HIS A 570 4.88 -22.96 13.09
C HIS A 570 5.17 -22.61 14.55
N ARG A 571 5.61 -21.36 14.78
CA ARG A 571 5.91 -20.86 16.13
C ARG A 571 4.65 -20.31 16.76
N VAL A 572 4.20 -20.97 17.82
CA VAL A 572 3.01 -20.57 18.58
C VAL A 572 3.42 -19.78 19.79
N TYR A 573 2.81 -18.61 19.98
CA TYR A 573 2.94 -17.83 21.19
C TYR A 573 1.96 -18.35 22.24
N TYR A 574 2.47 -18.68 23.42
CA TYR A 574 1.66 -18.98 24.61
C TYR A 574 1.80 -17.80 25.58
N PRO A 575 0.67 -17.17 25.99
CA PRO A 575 0.71 -16.13 27.01
C PRO A 575 1.17 -16.77 28.33
N GLU A 576 2.33 -16.36 28.83
CA GLU A 576 2.78 -16.75 30.16
C GLU A 576 2.46 -15.63 31.14
N ASP A 577 2.00 -15.94 32.34
CA ASP A 577 1.62 -14.98 33.39
C ASP A 577 2.79 -14.10 33.89
N SER A 578 4.02 -14.43 33.49
CA SER A 578 5.24 -13.72 33.85
C SER A 578 5.56 -12.49 33.01
N PHE A 579 4.81 -12.25 31.93
CA PHE A 579 5.05 -11.10 31.05
C PHE A 579 4.29 -9.85 31.47
N ASP A 580 4.94 -8.68 31.22
CA ASP A 580 4.27 -7.39 31.29
C ASP A 580 2.98 -7.43 30.44
N ARG A 581 1.87 -6.98 31.00
CA ARG A 581 0.54 -6.93 30.33
C ARG A 581 0.61 -6.32 28.93
N ARG A 582 1.55 -5.39 28.69
CA ARG A 582 1.78 -4.74 27.40
C ARG A 582 2.25 -5.73 26.31
N TYR A 583 3.14 -6.66 26.67
CA TYR A 583 3.63 -7.68 25.74
C TYR A 583 2.54 -8.70 25.40
N ASN A 584 1.78 -9.12 26.39
CA ASN A 584 0.67 -10.06 26.18
C ASN A 584 -0.40 -9.45 25.27
N LEU A 585 -0.76 -8.17 25.48
CA LEU A 585 -1.69 -7.44 24.62
C LEU A 585 -1.15 -7.33 23.17
N LEU A 586 0.12 -6.93 23.00
CA LEU A 586 0.75 -6.80 21.69
C LEU A 586 0.72 -8.13 20.91
N MET A 587 1.07 -9.24 21.58
CA MET A 587 1.10 -10.55 20.94
C MET A 587 -0.29 -11.11 20.66
N SER A 588 -1.28 -10.82 21.51
CA SER A 588 -2.68 -11.16 21.26
C SER A 588 -3.25 -10.41 20.06
N LEU A 589 -2.98 -9.11 19.94
CA LEU A 589 -3.34 -8.31 18.77
C LEU A 589 -2.61 -8.81 17.52
N TYR A 590 -1.34 -9.16 17.61
CA TYR A 590 -0.59 -9.76 16.51
C TYR A 590 -1.22 -11.08 16.05
N ALA A 591 -1.64 -11.93 16.97
CA ALA A 591 -2.32 -13.19 16.66
C ALA A 591 -3.68 -12.95 15.99
N LEU A 592 -4.42 -11.93 16.43
CA LEU A 592 -5.68 -11.52 15.81
C LEU A 592 -5.47 -11.04 14.36
N ILE A 593 -4.49 -10.14 14.15
CA ILE A 593 -4.12 -9.65 12.82
C ILE A 593 -3.61 -10.81 11.95
N GLY A 594 -2.90 -11.77 12.53
CA GLY A 594 -2.40 -12.96 11.85
C GLY A 594 -3.50 -13.83 11.24
N LYS A 595 -4.75 -13.79 11.74
CA LYS A 595 -5.89 -14.51 11.15
C LYS A 595 -6.25 -14.01 9.74
N ILE A 596 -5.88 -12.79 9.39
CA ILE A 596 -6.07 -12.24 8.05
C ILE A 596 -4.97 -12.73 7.10
N SER A 597 -3.86 -13.25 7.64
CA SER A 597 -2.75 -13.79 6.85
C SER A 597 -3.12 -15.14 6.23
N ILE A 598 -2.53 -15.43 5.09
CA ILE A 598 -2.62 -16.77 4.49
C ILE A 598 -1.82 -17.75 5.34
N ASP A 599 -2.37 -18.95 5.54
CA ASP A 599 -1.64 -20.07 6.13
C ASP A 599 -0.39 -20.39 5.31
N GLU A 600 0.72 -20.60 5.98
CA GLU A 600 2.03 -20.81 5.35
C GLU A 600 2.04 -21.99 4.36
N PRO A 601 1.43 -23.14 4.64
CA PRO A 601 1.31 -24.23 3.67
C PRO A 601 0.64 -23.81 2.37
N LYS A 602 -0.45 -23.06 2.48
CA LYS A 602 -1.19 -22.54 1.31
C LYS A 602 -0.40 -21.49 0.54
N ALA A 603 0.34 -20.63 1.26
CA ALA A 603 1.19 -19.62 0.66
C ALA A 603 2.33 -20.23 -0.16
N LEU A 604 2.72 -21.47 0.14
CA LEU A 604 3.78 -22.22 -0.53
C LEU A 604 3.26 -23.22 -1.58
N GLY A 605 1.94 -23.28 -1.79
CA GLY A 605 1.32 -24.22 -2.73
C GLY A 605 1.48 -25.68 -2.34
N LEU A 606 1.49 -25.96 -1.02
CA LEU A 606 1.68 -27.32 -0.47
C LEU A 606 0.35 -28.02 -0.13
N ASP A 607 -0.77 -27.48 -0.58
CA ASP A 607 -2.11 -27.98 -0.23
C ASP A 607 -2.37 -29.46 -0.60
N THR A 608 -1.71 -29.93 -1.65
CA THR A 608 -1.86 -31.31 -2.16
C THR A 608 -0.74 -32.26 -1.70
N SER A 609 0.24 -31.75 -0.97
CA SER A 609 1.42 -32.49 -0.53
C SER A 609 1.22 -33.01 0.90
N VAL A 610 1.98 -34.07 1.27
CA VAL A 610 2.01 -34.52 2.66
C VAL A 610 2.77 -33.51 3.50
N VAL A 611 2.04 -32.64 4.17
CA VAL A 611 2.57 -31.55 4.98
C VAL A 611 2.34 -31.84 6.46
N VAL A 612 3.44 -31.80 7.23
CA VAL A 612 3.41 -31.88 8.69
C VAL A 612 3.69 -30.48 9.26
N VAL A 613 2.70 -29.87 9.89
CA VAL A 613 2.88 -28.61 10.59
C VAL A 613 3.32 -28.88 12.02
N GLU A 614 4.58 -28.62 12.32
CA GLU A 614 5.10 -28.73 13.68
C GLU A 614 4.94 -27.44 14.45
N ARG A 615 4.19 -27.51 15.54
CA ARG A 615 4.05 -26.37 16.46
C ARG A 615 5.17 -26.38 17.49
N VAL A 616 5.91 -25.29 17.54
CA VAL A 616 6.99 -25.08 18.49
C VAL A 616 6.68 -23.84 19.31
N PRO A 617 6.74 -23.90 20.67
CA PRO A 617 6.49 -22.73 21.48
C PRO A 617 7.56 -21.65 21.25
N LEU A 618 7.12 -20.40 21.15
CA LEU A 618 7.99 -19.24 21.16
C LEU A 618 8.24 -18.86 22.62
N ILE A 619 9.38 -19.28 23.17
CA ILE A 619 9.79 -18.95 24.54
C ILE A 619 10.43 -17.56 24.50
N LEU A 620 9.78 -16.57 25.09
CA LEU A 620 10.24 -15.18 25.16
C LEU A 620 10.99 -14.85 26.47
N SER A 621 10.83 -15.65 27.52
CA SER A 621 11.58 -15.50 28.77
C SER A 621 12.33 -16.78 29.13
N ARG A 622 13.54 -16.62 29.61
CA ARG A 622 14.19 -17.67 30.42
C ARG A 622 13.87 -17.37 31.89
N ARG A 623 12.88 -18.06 32.44
CA ARG A 623 12.81 -18.17 33.91
C ARG A 623 13.90 -19.15 34.32
N GLU A 624 14.91 -18.65 34.98
CA GLU A 624 15.83 -19.46 35.77
C GLU A 624 15.13 -19.84 37.08
N GLY A 625 14.14 -20.70 36.98
CA GLY A 625 13.59 -21.38 38.14
C GLY A 625 14.52 -22.57 38.45
N HIS A 626 15.35 -22.46 39.46
CA HIS A 626 16.05 -23.63 39.98
C HIS A 626 15.03 -24.54 40.67
N VAL A 627 14.71 -25.64 40.02
CA VAL A 627 13.93 -26.72 40.65
C VAL A 627 14.86 -27.38 41.68
N ARG A 628 14.56 -27.24 42.97
CA ARG A 628 15.30 -27.91 44.04
C ARG A 628 14.87 -29.37 44.11
N ARG A 629 15.83 -30.27 44.15
CA ARG A 629 15.60 -31.70 44.44
C ARG A 629 15.06 -31.85 45.85
N ILE A 630 13.91 -32.41 45.99
CA ILE A 630 13.41 -32.84 47.32
C ILE A 630 14.19 -34.09 47.69
N VAL A 631 15.04 -33.96 48.68
CA VAL A 631 15.71 -35.12 49.29
C VAL A 631 14.70 -35.76 50.24
N PRO A 632 14.31 -37.05 50.02
CA PRO A 632 13.47 -37.72 50.96
C PRO A 632 14.13 -37.69 52.34
N ALA A 633 13.37 -37.33 53.40
CA ALA A 633 13.83 -37.51 54.75
C ALA A 633 14.20 -38.98 54.93
N LEU A 634 15.39 -39.27 55.41
CA LEU A 634 15.76 -40.60 55.81
C LEU A 634 14.78 -41.01 56.91
N PRO A 635 14.21 -42.25 56.89
CA PRO A 635 13.41 -42.71 58.01
C PRO A 635 14.29 -42.66 59.27
N GLU A 636 13.77 -41.93 60.29
CA GLU A 636 14.40 -41.97 61.59
C GLU A 636 14.40 -43.43 62.05
N GLY A 637 15.62 -43.99 62.20
CA GLY A 637 15.80 -45.37 62.57
C GLY A 637 15.21 -45.64 63.94
N GLU A 638 14.48 -46.77 64.02
CA GLU A 638 14.20 -47.46 65.28
C GLU A 638 15.49 -47.89 65.99
#